data_b87cab7130701921baca3a04347ed6b5
#
_entry.id   b87cab7130701921baca3a04347ed6b5
#
_cell.length_a   1.000
_cell.length_b   1.000
_cell.length_c   1.000
_cell.angle_alpha   90.00
_cell.angle_beta   90.00
_cell.angle_gamma   90.00
#
_symmetry.space_group_name_H-M   'P 1'
#
loop_
_entity.id
_entity.type
_entity.pdbx_description
1 polymer ?
#
loop_
_entity_poly.entity_id
_entity_poly.type
_entity_poly.pdbx_seq_one_letter_code
_entity_poly.pdbx_strand_id
1 'polypeptide(L)'
;MAQNNEEVVILKEPGEEVPEEIVSIENIQEKLPETPQPSQEPKPSGKQNKKLIIILAALGGLAVILIAVLLVLALKKESPRPVAQNADDLIKTIENSYKTKTFGASKIDDMIAKANQLYEKGNKFEALKIYENVAVYNQSLSNYNLGVSQMKQGKCDEAIASFNKAVQNRENAAVSAINAAACSLELKNVQNFEYFIGLANSFLPDEANSPLYSYYYALVNYYKGNYYEALHALEHPSSDDYRDRYDYLSAKILSLLNQDEKAVEKLKAQKSYKPDFTVAQLYANAAQYDKAREHLQKALKKAEDPDLIKMTLAIINLKTGFYGEAASAIREIYTKDPLKPSKFYKIKATLNPELFDINLAQARFNDDMFFDKTRRYETLFYFAPYKVFDAKQTIEYIRKGGVSVFVDDTTSANEYLSKGAAISKINIELSSAIAKALNYKLKEANADFARLAKSYPQHSILQYNLALSYAQLGNFSLAAKHFTSSYHLDQNNHLAGIFAAISMDITRSLDPKLISQISKNLESDKNTDKAQLYTALLNLINNNQSALIRYLEEPKDENMLNLSLDAIIAKIVGQEGVMKQKTARMTQILPKDVIANILNFIANNRSGDIKEYAKQAQIYFKDKDLDMGAFYHGASIIRKQYIKLLQISGLLGYERDKIRAQLNASPKDANIMQTLAYVELFLADFQNAYALYNKIIDEYKIDDANTLFLASVAATGANKAQNAIALLELTKLTDPNALENRAALGILYQQLDNIEAALIQYDKIGEAEFKNEFYDFEIDYGR
;
A
#
# COMPACT_ATOMS: atom_id res chain seq x y z
N MET A 1 13.37 -26.78 3.45
CA MET A 1 12.45 -26.72 2.31
C MET A 1 11.05 -26.68 2.91
N ALA A 2 10.54 -25.49 3.15
CA ALA A 2 9.15 -25.29 3.58
C ALA A 2 8.32 -25.19 2.31
N GLN A 3 7.33 -26.06 2.17
CA GLN A 3 6.33 -25.96 1.12
C GLN A 3 5.49 -24.71 1.40
N ASN A 4 5.60 -23.69 0.57
CA ASN A 4 4.68 -22.60 0.50
C ASN A 4 3.38 -23.13 -0.13
N ASN A 5 2.42 -23.49 0.71
CA ASN A 5 1.04 -23.62 0.27
C ASN A 5 0.43 -22.22 0.20
N GLU A 6 0.67 -21.52 -0.89
CA GLU A 6 -0.06 -20.30 -1.20
C GLU A 6 -1.49 -20.68 -1.63
N GLU A 7 -2.45 -20.48 -0.75
CA GLU A 7 -3.85 -20.51 -1.13
C GLU A 7 -4.12 -19.36 -2.11
N VAL A 8 -4.45 -19.72 -3.34
CA VAL A 8 -4.91 -18.77 -4.36
C VAL A 8 -6.20 -18.15 -3.91
N VAL A 9 -6.26 -16.84 -3.92
CA VAL A 9 -7.54 -16.10 -3.83
C VAL A 9 -8.43 -16.60 -4.95
N ILE A 10 -9.51 -17.30 -4.60
CA ILE A 10 -10.49 -17.77 -5.56
C ILE A 10 -11.24 -16.55 -6.03
N LEU A 11 -10.97 -16.17 -7.26
CA LEU A 11 -11.52 -15.00 -7.91
C LEU A 11 -12.93 -15.33 -8.40
N LYS A 12 -13.97 -14.77 -7.76
CA LYS A 12 -15.38 -14.93 -8.14
C LYS A 12 -16.00 -13.57 -8.41
N GLU A 13 -16.66 -13.43 -9.56
CA GLU A 13 -17.52 -12.27 -9.79
C GLU A 13 -18.92 -12.48 -9.22
N PRO A 14 -19.57 -11.43 -8.67
CA PRO A 14 -20.96 -11.51 -8.23
C PRO A 14 -21.89 -11.74 -9.43
N GLY A 15 -22.68 -12.82 -9.41
CA GLY A 15 -23.67 -13.14 -10.45
C GLY A 15 -23.24 -14.15 -11.52
N GLU A 16 -22.10 -14.83 -11.36
CA GLU A 16 -21.59 -15.80 -12.34
C GLU A 16 -22.34 -17.14 -12.27
N GLU A 17 -22.98 -17.54 -13.36
CA GLU A 17 -23.51 -18.89 -13.56
C GLU A 17 -22.40 -19.81 -14.10
N VAL A 18 -22.15 -20.92 -13.40
CA VAL A 18 -21.13 -21.90 -13.79
C VAL A 18 -21.71 -22.81 -14.88
N PRO A 19 -20.96 -23.12 -15.95
CA PRO A 19 -21.41 -24.05 -16.99
C PRO A 19 -21.71 -25.46 -16.46
N GLU A 20 -22.68 -26.13 -17.05
CA GLU A 20 -23.46 -27.25 -16.45
C GLU A 20 -22.72 -28.57 -16.20
N GLU A 21 -21.61 -28.86 -16.85
CA GLU A 21 -20.98 -30.18 -16.80
C GLU A 21 -19.93 -30.36 -15.70
N ILE A 22 -19.30 -29.26 -15.23
CA ILE A 22 -18.35 -29.30 -14.12
C ILE A 22 -18.63 -28.11 -13.24
N VAL A 23 -19.10 -28.34 -12.05
CA VAL A 23 -19.10 -27.30 -11.01
C VAL A 23 -17.66 -27.17 -10.56
N SER A 24 -17.02 -26.07 -10.99
CA SER A 24 -15.67 -25.77 -10.55
C SER A 24 -15.67 -25.48 -9.05
N ILE A 25 -14.56 -25.78 -8.40
CA ILE A 25 -14.30 -25.50 -6.97
C ILE A 25 -14.31 -24.00 -6.65
N GLU A 26 -14.59 -23.16 -7.63
CA GLU A 26 -14.63 -21.70 -7.57
C GLU A 26 -15.69 -21.12 -6.61
N ASN A 27 -16.61 -21.94 -6.12
CA ASN A 27 -17.66 -21.54 -5.18
C ASN A 27 -17.30 -21.74 -3.70
N ILE A 28 -16.03 -22.07 -3.39
CA ILE A 28 -15.61 -22.33 -2.02
C ILE A 28 -14.97 -21.08 -1.43
N GLN A 29 -15.79 -20.11 -1.07
CA GLN A 29 -15.44 -19.11 -0.05
C GLN A 29 -16.61 -18.89 0.90
N GLU A 30 -16.34 -19.24 2.15
CA GLU A 30 -16.91 -18.73 3.39
C GLU A 30 -18.40 -18.89 3.67
N LYS A 31 -18.72 -19.98 4.38
CA LYS A 31 -19.63 -19.91 5.52
C LYS A 31 -19.08 -20.76 6.67
N LEU A 32 -18.45 -20.12 7.63
CA LEU A 32 -18.22 -20.73 8.94
C LEU A 32 -19.57 -20.94 9.63
N PRO A 33 -19.84 -22.11 10.21
CA PRO A 33 -21.05 -22.31 11.00
C PRO A 33 -20.90 -21.63 12.35
N GLU A 34 -21.83 -20.72 12.64
CA GLU A 34 -22.01 -20.19 14.00
C GLU A 34 -22.47 -21.30 14.93
N THR A 35 -21.78 -21.49 16.04
CA THR A 35 -22.20 -22.33 17.15
C THR A 35 -23.47 -21.74 17.79
N PRO A 36 -24.52 -22.55 18.04
CA PRO A 36 -25.75 -22.06 18.65
C PRO A 36 -25.52 -21.79 20.14
N GLN A 37 -25.77 -20.58 20.59
CA GLN A 37 -26.00 -20.29 22.01
C GLN A 37 -27.50 -20.36 22.33
N PRO A 38 -27.87 -20.79 23.55
CA PRO A 38 -29.25 -21.14 23.86
C PRO A 38 -30.15 -19.94 24.07
N SER A 39 -31.36 -20.08 23.54
CA SER A 39 -32.47 -19.18 23.63
C SER A 39 -32.89 -18.86 25.08
N GLN A 40 -33.03 -17.59 25.42
CA GLN A 40 -33.90 -17.14 26.50
C GLN A 40 -35.09 -16.36 25.94
N GLU A 41 -36.28 -16.88 26.24
CA GLU A 41 -37.54 -16.22 25.96
C GLU A 41 -37.75 -14.94 26.79
N PRO A 42 -38.34 -13.88 26.28
CA PRO A 42 -38.99 -12.87 27.09
C PRO A 42 -40.50 -13.00 27.09
N LYS A 43 -41.09 -13.02 28.29
CA LYS A 43 -42.52 -12.96 28.53
C LYS A 43 -43.13 -11.58 28.15
N PRO A 44 -44.40 -11.51 27.77
CA PRO A 44 -45.03 -10.33 27.24
C PRO A 44 -45.64 -9.45 28.32
N SER A 45 -45.64 -8.14 28.10
CA SER A 45 -46.61 -7.24 28.77
C SER A 45 -47.18 -6.24 27.77
N GLY A 46 -48.48 -6.22 27.74
CA GLY A 46 -49.31 -5.61 26.75
C GLY A 46 -49.63 -4.13 26.93
N LYS A 47 -50.16 -3.59 25.87
CA LYS A 47 -51.42 -2.85 25.76
C LYS A 47 -51.60 -2.41 24.32
N GLN A 48 -52.54 -3.04 23.65
CA GLN A 48 -52.92 -2.74 22.27
C GLN A 48 -53.82 -1.50 22.19
N ASN A 49 -53.42 -0.56 21.33
CA ASN A 49 -54.28 0.55 20.95
C ASN A 49 -55.21 0.13 19.77
N LYS A 50 -56.47 -0.17 20.08
CA LYS A 50 -57.51 -0.65 19.13
C LYS A 50 -57.78 0.27 17.95
N LYS A 51 -57.34 1.52 17.95
CA LYS A 51 -57.58 2.50 16.85
C LYS A 51 -56.61 2.33 15.67
N LEU A 52 -55.42 1.73 15.87
CA LEU A 52 -54.44 1.52 14.78
C LEU A 52 -54.81 0.32 13.90
N ILE A 53 -55.48 -0.70 14.46
CA ILE A 53 -55.85 -1.92 13.75
C ILE A 53 -56.93 -1.68 12.71
N ILE A 54 -57.86 -0.73 12.93
CA ILE A 54 -58.95 -0.42 11.99
C ILE A 54 -58.40 0.34 10.76
N ILE A 55 -57.41 1.19 10.90
CA ILE A 55 -56.80 1.94 9.77
C ILE A 55 -55.92 1.01 8.91
N LEU A 56 -55.20 0.06 9.53
CA LEU A 56 -54.40 -0.93 8.81
C LEU A 56 -55.27 -1.97 8.06
N ALA A 57 -56.43 -2.33 8.60
CA ALA A 57 -57.37 -3.24 7.93
C ALA A 57 -58.04 -2.59 6.71
N ALA A 58 -58.31 -1.26 6.76
CA ALA A 58 -58.87 -0.53 5.62
C ALA A 58 -57.88 -0.33 4.49
N LEU A 59 -56.60 -0.04 4.83
CA LEU A 59 -55.49 0.07 3.86
C LEU A 59 -55.08 -1.31 3.26
N GLY A 60 -55.14 -2.39 4.04
CA GLY A 60 -54.92 -3.74 3.58
C GLY A 60 -55.97 -4.22 2.59
N GLY A 61 -57.24 -3.90 2.83
CA GLY A 61 -58.34 -4.24 1.91
C GLY A 61 -58.23 -3.53 0.56
N LEU A 62 -57.81 -2.26 0.55
CA LEU A 62 -57.60 -1.48 -0.68
C LEU A 62 -56.37 -2.00 -1.48
N ALA A 63 -55.29 -2.42 -0.80
CA ALA A 63 -54.15 -3.02 -1.44
C ALA A 63 -54.45 -4.38 -2.08
N VAL A 64 -55.25 -5.22 -1.43
CA VAL A 64 -55.66 -6.51 -1.97
C VAL A 64 -56.55 -6.33 -3.20
N ILE A 65 -57.45 -5.36 -3.21
CA ILE A 65 -58.31 -5.01 -4.36
C ILE A 65 -57.45 -4.45 -5.51
N LEU A 66 -56.45 -3.64 -5.23
CA LEU A 66 -55.55 -3.08 -6.24
C LEU A 66 -54.65 -4.17 -6.85
N ILE A 67 -54.17 -5.09 -6.03
CA ILE A 67 -53.39 -6.27 -6.49
C ILE A 67 -54.28 -7.21 -7.31
N ALA A 68 -55.52 -7.42 -6.91
CA ALA A 68 -56.46 -8.25 -7.68
C ALA A 68 -56.81 -7.60 -9.04
N VAL A 69 -56.99 -6.27 -9.10
CA VAL A 69 -57.22 -5.55 -10.35
C VAL A 69 -55.98 -5.54 -11.24
N LEU A 70 -54.80 -5.38 -10.67
CA LEU A 70 -53.52 -5.46 -11.41
C LEU A 70 -53.28 -6.91 -11.93
N LEU A 71 -53.62 -7.93 -11.15
CA LEU A 71 -53.55 -9.33 -11.56
C LEU A 71 -54.55 -9.64 -12.70
N VAL A 72 -55.76 -9.11 -12.64
CA VAL A 72 -56.76 -9.25 -13.72
C VAL A 72 -56.37 -8.46 -14.96
N LEU A 73 -55.71 -7.31 -14.82
CA LEU A 73 -55.19 -6.55 -15.96
C LEU A 73 -53.92 -7.19 -16.57
N ALA A 74 -53.07 -7.79 -15.75
CA ALA A 74 -51.91 -8.57 -16.21
C ALA A 74 -52.31 -9.85 -16.93
N LEU A 75 -53.40 -10.50 -16.49
CA LEU A 75 -53.94 -11.73 -17.12
C LEU A 75 -54.67 -11.45 -18.43
N LYS A 76 -54.98 -10.19 -18.77
CA LYS A 76 -55.67 -9.84 -20.04
C LYS A 76 -54.74 -9.46 -21.20
N LYS A 77 -53.43 -9.51 -21.02
CA LYS A 77 -52.50 -9.09 -22.08
C LYS A 77 -51.25 -9.96 -22.15
N GLU A 78 -51.43 -11.25 -22.39
CA GLU A 78 -50.40 -12.08 -23.04
C GLU A 78 -51.03 -13.34 -23.60
N SER A 79 -50.80 -13.61 -24.87
CA SER A 79 -51.03 -14.91 -25.50
C SER A 79 -50.19 -15.98 -24.76
N PRO A 80 -50.70 -17.19 -24.55
CA PRO A 80 -50.05 -18.17 -23.69
C PRO A 80 -48.70 -18.60 -24.24
N ARG A 81 -47.65 -18.38 -23.49
CA ARG A 81 -46.37 -19.05 -23.71
C ARG A 81 -46.51 -20.52 -23.30
N PRO A 82 -46.16 -21.48 -24.15
CA PRO A 82 -46.48 -22.90 -23.91
C PRO A 82 -45.49 -23.63 -22.99
N VAL A 83 -44.98 -23.01 -21.94
CA VAL A 83 -43.88 -23.58 -21.14
C VAL A 83 -44.32 -24.10 -19.75
N ALA A 84 -45.38 -23.58 -19.16
CA ALA A 84 -45.81 -24.04 -17.83
C ALA A 84 -46.66 -25.34 -17.86
N GLN A 85 -47.36 -25.58 -18.94
CA GLN A 85 -48.18 -26.81 -19.07
C GLN A 85 -47.37 -28.10 -19.24
N ASN A 86 -46.12 -27.98 -19.75
CA ASN A 86 -45.27 -29.16 -20.00
C ASN A 86 -44.60 -29.76 -18.76
N ALA A 87 -44.34 -28.98 -17.69
CA ALA A 87 -43.70 -29.50 -16.49
C ALA A 87 -44.68 -30.33 -15.63
N ASP A 88 -45.87 -29.80 -15.39
CA ASP A 88 -46.90 -30.52 -14.60
C ASP A 88 -47.41 -31.79 -15.31
N ASP A 89 -47.57 -31.73 -16.64
CA ASP A 89 -47.95 -32.92 -17.43
C ASP A 89 -46.82 -33.95 -17.48
N LEU A 90 -45.56 -33.51 -17.49
CA LEU A 90 -44.41 -34.39 -17.41
C LEU A 90 -44.31 -35.07 -16.05
N ILE A 91 -44.49 -34.32 -14.96
CA ILE A 91 -44.50 -34.85 -13.59
C ILE A 91 -45.64 -35.85 -13.41
N LYS A 92 -46.85 -35.53 -13.89
CA LYS A 92 -48.02 -36.48 -13.88
C LYS A 92 -47.76 -37.70 -14.72
N THR A 93 -47.11 -37.58 -15.86
CA THR A 93 -46.76 -38.73 -16.72
C THR A 93 -45.73 -39.63 -16.04
N ILE A 94 -44.77 -39.04 -15.33
CA ILE A 94 -43.80 -39.76 -14.52
C ILE A 94 -44.49 -40.45 -13.34
N GLU A 95 -45.33 -39.75 -12.59
CA GLU A 95 -46.09 -40.30 -11.46
C GLU A 95 -47.03 -41.44 -11.89
N ASN A 96 -47.69 -41.34 -13.06
CA ASN A 96 -48.53 -42.39 -13.62
C ASN A 96 -47.68 -43.55 -14.14
N SER A 97 -46.45 -43.31 -14.60
CA SER A 97 -45.55 -44.37 -15.07
C SER A 97 -44.98 -45.21 -13.92
N TYR A 98 -44.97 -44.69 -12.70
CA TYR A 98 -44.67 -45.47 -11.49
C TYR A 98 -45.58 -46.58 -11.22
N LYS A 99 -46.85 -46.50 -11.74
CA LYS A 99 -47.88 -47.48 -11.54
C LYS A 99 -47.83 -48.66 -12.57
N THR A 100 -47.02 -48.50 -13.63
CA THR A 100 -46.84 -49.54 -14.67
C THR A 100 -45.36 -49.95 -14.75
N LYS A 101 -45.04 -51.15 -14.34
CA LYS A 101 -43.72 -51.73 -14.08
C LYS A 101 -42.75 -51.95 -15.27
N THR A 102 -42.80 -51.19 -16.37
CA THR A 102 -41.91 -51.42 -17.53
C THR A 102 -41.49 -50.12 -18.18
N PHE A 103 -40.27 -49.70 -17.90
CA PHE A 103 -39.61 -48.62 -18.61
C PHE A 103 -38.56 -49.16 -19.60
N GLY A 104 -38.72 -48.84 -20.92
CA GLY A 104 -37.65 -49.06 -21.90
C GLY A 104 -36.51 -47.97 -21.73
N ALA A 105 -35.28 -48.33 -22.05
CA ALA A 105 -34.09 -47.44 -21.91
C ALA A 105 -34.29 -46.07 -22.59
N SER A 106 -34.93 -46.03 -23.77
CA SER A 106 -35.21 -44.79 -24.51
C SER A 106 -36.11 -43.79 -23.74
N LYS A 107 -36.97 -44.27 -22.84
CA LYS A 107 -37.89 -43.43 -22.08
C LYS A 107 -37.22 -42.79 -20.88
N ILE A 108 -36.18 -43.44 -20.33
CA ILE A 108 -35.34 -42.91 -19.26
C ILE A 108 -34.44 -41.79 -19.82
N ASP A 109 -33.85 -42.00 -20.99
CA ASP A 109 -33.02 -40.99 -21.69
C ASP A 109 -33.84 -39.74 -22.02
N ASP A 110 -35.11 -39.91 -22.49
CA ASP A 110 -36.02 -38.79 -22.71
C ASP A 110 -36.39 -38.04 -21.42
N MET A 111 -36.50 -38.73 -20.30
CA MET A 111 -36.77 -38.10 -19.00
C MET A 111 -35.55 -37.32 -18.48
N ILE A 112 -34.37 -37.87 -18.64
CA ILE A 112 -33.12 -37.19 -18.29
C ILE A 112 -32.93 -35.94 -19.17
N ALA A 113 -33.13 -36.06 -20.49
CA ALA A 113 -33.00 -34.90 -21.40
C ALA A 113 -34.00 -33.78 -21.05
N LYS A 114 -35.24 -34.15 -20.64
CA LYS A 114 -36.24 -33.17 -20.19
C LYS A 114 -35.89 -32.55 -18.83
N ALA A 115 -35.31 -33.33 -17.92
CA ALA A 115 -34.83 -32.80 -16.64
C ALA A 115 -33.68 -31.80 -16.85
N ASN A 116 -32.73 -32.12 -17.73
CA ASN A 116 -31.66 -31.19 -18.13
C ASN A 116 -32.27 -29.90 -18.72
N GLN A 117 -33.24 -30.01 -19.63
CA GLN A 117 -33.88 -28.82 -20.21
C GLN A 117 -34.66 -27.97 -19.19
N LEU A 118 -35.29 -28.57 -18.18
CA LEU A 118 -35.92 -27.84 -17.09
C LEU A 118 -34.88 -27.15 -16.22
N TYR A 119 -33.76 -27.80 -15.99
CA TYR A 119 -32.65 -27.22 -15.23
C TYR A 119 -32.08 -26.01 -15.93
N GLU A 120 -31.78 -26.10 -17.24
CA GLU A 120 -31.31 -25.01 -18.10
C GLU A 120 -32.26 -23.79 -18.11
N LYS A 121 -33.59 -24.05 -18.06
CA LYS A 121 -34.62 -23.02 -18.00
C LYS A 121 -34.85 -22.43 -16.61
N GLY A 122 -34.03 -22.81 -15.62
CA GLY A 122 -34.11 -22.29 -14.24
C GLY A 122 -35.09 -23.00 -13.31
N ASN A 123 -35.81 -24.01 -13.79
CA ASN A 123 -36.76 -24.81 -12.99
C ASN A 123 -36.02 -25.92 -12.22
N LYS A 124 -35.06 -25.52 -11.38
CA LYS A 124 -34.10 -26.44 -10.72
C LYS A 124 -34.79 -27.46 -9.78
N PHE A 125 -35.85 -27.06 -9.11
CA PHE A 125 -36.56 -27.90 -8.16
C PHE A 125 -37.29 -29.05 -8.88
N GLU A 126 -37.97 -28.76 -9.99
CA GLU A 126 -38.66 -29.77 -10.81
C GLU A 126 -37.66 -30.70 -11.47
N ALA A 127 -36.54 -30.19 -11.97
CA ALA A 127 -35.48 -31.00 -12.54
C ALA A 127 -34.90 -31.98 -11.50
N LEU A 128 -34.62 -31.51 -10.28
CA LEU A 128 -34.13 -32.34 -9.18
C LEU A 128 -35.09 -33.47 -8.86
N LYS A 129 -36.40 -33.18 -8.78
CA LYS A 129 -37.43 -34.18 -8.53
C LYS A 129 -37.50 -35.27 -9.61
N ILE A 130 -37.28 -34.90 -10.87
CA ILE A 130 -37.19 -35.87 -11.98
C ILE A 130 -35.92 -36.71 -11.86
N TYR A 131 -34.77 -36.12 -11.57
CA TYR A 131 -33.53 -36.88 -11.36
C TYR A 131 -33.63 -37.84 -10.18
N GLU A 132 -34.22 -37.44 -9.05
CA GLU A 132 -34.47 -38.32 -7.91
C GLU A 132 -35.33 -39.51 -8.29
N ASN A 133 -36.40 -39.30 -9.05
CA ASN A 133 -37.29 -40.34 -9.51
C ASN A 133 -36.60 -41.30 -10.50
N VAL A 134 -35.83 -40.77 -11.45
CA VAL A 134 -35.07 -41.60 -12.40
C VAL A 134 -33.96 -42.38 -11.70
N ALA A 135 -33.32 -41.81 -10.68
CA ALA A 135 -32.27 -42.46 -9.88
C ALA A 135 -32.79 -43.75 -9.17
N VAL A 136 -34.07 -43.78 -8.78
CA VAL A 136 -34.68 -44.96 -8.18
C VAL A 136 -34.82 -46.11 -9.20
N TYR A 137 -35.07 -45.81 -10.49
CA TYR A 137 -35.28 -46.81 -11.54
C TYR A 137 -34.02 -47.22 -12.29
N ASN A 138 -33.08 -46.30 -12.45
CA ASN A 138 -31.82 -46.58 -13.13
C ASN A 138 -30.68 -45.96 -12.35
N GLN A 139 -30.12 -46.74 -11.43
CA GLN A 139 -29.11 -46.29 -10.47
C GLN A 139 -27.81 -45.76 -11.12
N SER A 140 -27.62 -45.98 -12.41
CA SER A 140 -26.39 -45.61 -13.09
C SER A 140 -26.44 -44.21 -13.75
N LEU A 141 -27.39 -43.89 -14.60
CA LEU A 141 -27.39 -42.70 -15.46
C LEU A 141 -27.84 -41.39 -14.77
N SER A 142 -28.43 -41.46 -13.59
CA SER A 142 -28.99 -40.28 -12.90
C SER A 142 -28.21 -39.83 -11.67
N ASN A 143 -27.34 -40.68 -11.11
CA ASN A 143 -26.59 -40.30 -9.89
C ASN A 143 -25.62 -39.17 -10.13
N TYR A 144 -24.99 -39.09 -11.31
CA TYR A 144 -24.14 -37.95 -11.68
C TYR A 144 -24.95 -36.65 -11.73
N ASN A 145 -26.04 -36.63 -12.51
CA ASN A 145 -26.88 -35.43 -12.65
C ASN A 145 -27.55 -35.03 -11.33
N LEU A 146 -27.95 -36.01 -10.50
CA LEU A 146 -28.43 -35.75 -9.15
C LEU A 146 -27.36 -35.10 -8.28
N GLY A 147 -26.12 -35.62 -8.28
CA GLY A 147 -24.98 -35.07 -7.56
C GLY A 147 -24.66 -33.63 -7.98
N VAL A 148 -24.64 -33.36 -9.30
CA VAL A 148 -24.47 -32.01 -9.84
C VAL A 148 -25.55 -31.04 -9.35
N SER A 149 -26.83 -31.50 -9.39
CA SER A 149 -27.93 -30.64 -8.92
C SER A 149 -27.88 -30.34 -7.42
N GLN A 150 -27.53 -31.36 -6.61
CA GLN A 150 -27.35 -31.20 -5.16
C GLN A 150 -26.17 -30.26 -4.84
N MET A 151 -25.03 -30.42 -5.52
CA MET A 151 -23.87 -29.57 -5.37
C MET A 151 -24.21 -28.11 -5.70
N LYS A 152 -24.91 -27.82 -6.78
CA LYS A 152 -25.37 -26.46 -7.13
C LYS A 152 -26.35 -25.85 -6.12
N GLN A 153 -27.01 -26.67 -5.30
CA GLN A 153 -27.84 -26.19 -4.18
C GLN A 153 -27.06 -26.02 -2.86
N GLY A 154 -25.76 -26.26 -2.88
CA GLY A 154 -24.90 -26.20 -1.69
C GLY A 154 -25.06 -27.42 -0.74
N LYS A 155 -25.70 -28.51 -1.22
CA LYS A 155 -25.91 -29.74 -0.45
C LYS A 155 -24.76 -30.73 -0.69
N CYS A 156 -23.55 -30.34 -0.28
CA CYS A 156 -22.34 -31.09 -0.60
C CYS A 156 -22.30 -32.50 0.01
N ASP A 157 -22.86 -32.73 1.20
CA ASP A 157 -22.92 -34.06 1.81
C ASP A 157 -23.76 -35.03 0.96
N GLU A 158 -24.94 -34.58 0.52
CA GLU A 158 -25.82 -35.36 -0.36
C GLU A 158 -25.20 -35.61 -1.74
N ALA A 159 -24.52 -34.55 -2.29
CA ALA A 159 -23.85 -34.61 -3.57
C ALA A 159 -22.71 -35.64 -3.58
N ILE A 160 -21.88 -35.68 -2.54
CA ILE A 160 -20.80 -36.66 -2.37
C ILE A 160 -21.37 -38.10 -2.40
N ALA A 161 -22.48 -38.33 -1.71
CA ALA A 161 -23.13 -39.65 -1.70
C ALA A 161 -23.63 -40.06 -3.10
N SER A 162 -24.20 -39.12 -3.86
CA SER A 162 -24.63 -39.33 -5.23
C SER A 162 -23.47 -39.55 -6.20
N PHE A 163 -22.43 -38.72 -6.13
CA PHE A 163 -21.21 -38.87 -6.93
C PHE A 163 -20.50 -40.20 -6.63
N ASN A 164 -20.44 -40.62 -5.36
CA ASN A 164 -19.82 -41.91 -5.01
C ASN A 164 -20.58 -43.09 -5.65
N LYS A 165 -21.91 -43.04 -5.68
CA LYS A 165 -22.70 -44.03 -6.41
C LYS A 165 -22.42 -43.98 -7.91
N ALA A 166 -22.30 -42.78 -8.51
CA ALA A 166 -21.95 -42.62 -9.90
C ALA A 166 -20.59 -43.23 -10.23
N VAL A 167 -19.57 -42.98 -9.37
CA VAL A 167 -18.21 -43.58 -9.49
C VAL A 167 -18.29 -45.12 -9.41
N GLN A 168 -19.02 -45.65 -8.44
CA GLN A 168 -19.20 -47.13 -8.28
C GLN A 168 -19.86 -47.77 -9.51
N ASN A 169 -20.77 -47.08 -10.13
CA ASN A 169 -21.47 -47.52 -11.33
C ASN A 169 -20.71 -47.20 -12.64
N ARG A 170 -19.52 -46.58 -12.56
CA ARG A 170 -18.71 -46.12 -13.69
C ARG A 170 -19.40 -45.08 -14.59
N GLU A 171 -20.30 -44.30 -14.02
CA GLU A 171 -21.01 -43.23 -14.72
C GLU A 171 -20.17 -41.94 -14.65
N ASN A 172 -19.60 -41.52 -15.77
CA ASN A 172 -18.69 -40.35 -15.79
C ASN A 172 -17.75 -40.39 -14.58
N ALA A 173 -17.09 -41.53 -14.37
CA ALA A 173 -16.43 -41.81 -13.09
C ALA A 173 -15.35 -40.80 -12.69
N ALA A 174 -14.53 -40.37 -13.66
CA ALA A 174 -13.52 -39.36 -13.41
C ALA A 174 -14.14 -38.01 -13.00
N VAL A 175 -15.14 -37.55 -13.74
CA VAL A 175 -15.84 -36.28 -13.50
C VAL A 175 -16.62 -36.31 -12.18
N SER A 176 -17.30 -37.43 -11.90
CA SER A 176 -18.00 -37.64 -10.64
C SER A 176 -17.06 -37.59 -9.44
N ALA A 177 -15.89 -38.18 -9.57
CA ALA A 177 -14.85 -38.12 -8.53
C ALA A 177 -14.27 -36.70 -8.36
N ILE A 178 -14.04 -35.95 -9.45
CA ILE A 178 -13.62 -34.54 -9.39
C ILE A 178 -14.66 -33.71 -8.63
N ASN A 179 -15.96 -33.87 -8.96
CA ASN A 179 -17.01 -33.10 -8.30
C ASN A 179 -17.19 -33.51 -6.81
N ALA A 180 -17.03 -34.79 -6.48
CA ALA A 180 -17.01 -35.27 -5.09
C ALA A 180 -15.81 -34.70 -4.31
N ALA A 181 -14.65 -34.59 -4.95
CA ALA A 181 -13.50 -33.94 -4.36
C ALA A 181 -13.78 -32.46 -4.11
N ALA A 182 -14.39 -31.75 -5.06
CA ALA A 182 -14.80 -30.37 -4.90
C ALA A 182 -15.71 -30.19 -3.67
N CYS A 183 -16.77 -30.97 -3.55
CA CYS A 183 -17.64 -30.94 -2.38
C CYS A 183 -16.92 -31.31 -1.07
N SER A 184 -15.95 -32.24 -1.11
CA SER A 184 -15.17 -32.60 0.07
C SER A 184 -14.30 -31.46 0.56
N LEU A 185 -13.76 -30.68 -0.36
CA LEU A 185 -12.98 -29.47 -0.05
C LEU A 185 -13.87 -28.39 0.58
N GLU A 186 -15.08 -28.18 0.04
CA GLU A 186 -16.08 -27.26 0.61
C GLU A 186 -16.42 -27.62 2.07
N LEU A 187 -16.55 -28.90 2.35
CA LEU A 187 -16.78 -29.41 3.70
C LEU A 187 -15.50 -29.47 4.56
N LYS A 188 -14.36 -28.99 4.06
CA LYS A 188 -13.04 -29.04 4.72
C LYS A 188 -12.60 -30.46 5.09
N ASN A 189 -13.06 -31.47 4.36
CA ASN A 189 -12.71 -32.87 4.55
C ASN A 189 -11.56 -33.27 3.63
N VAL A 190 -10.32 -33.03 4.09
CA VAL A 190 -9.09 -33.28 3.30
C VAL A 190 -8.93 -34.75 2.95
N GLN A 191 -9.31 -35.69 3.83
CA GLN A 191 -9.16 -37.11 3.57
C GLN A 191 -10.06 -37.58 2.41
N ASN A 192 -11.33 -37.15 2.40
CA ASN A 192 -12.24 -37.46 1.29
C ASN A 192 -11.77 -36.77 -0.01
N PHE A 193 -11.28 -35.55 0.08
CA PHE A 193 -10.71 -34.84 -1.07
C PHE A 193 -9.57 -35.61 -1.71
N GLU A 194 -8.56 -36.02 -0.96
CA GLU A 194 -7.42 -36.82 -1.46
C GLU A 194 -7.89 -38.17 -2.04
N TYR A 195 -8.83 -38.82 -1.39
CA TYR A 195 -9.41 -40.06 -1.86
C TYR A 195 -10.06 -39.89 -3.23
N PHE A 196 -10.94 -38.88 -3.40
CA PHE A 196 -11.64 -38.66 -4.66
C PHE A 196 -10.72 -38.15 -5.78
N ILE A 197 -9.72 -37.34 -5.50
CA ILE A 197 -8.69 -36.96 -6.49
C ILE A 197 -7.88 -38.21 -6.94
N GLY A 198 -7.56 -39.10 -6.03
CA GLY A 198 -6.95 -40.39 -6.36
C GLY A 198 -7.84 -41.24 -7.29
N LEU A 199 -9.12 -41.33 -7.00
CA LEU A 199 -10.10 -42.03 -7.86
C LEU A 199 -10.23 -41.36 -9.23
N ALA A 200 -10.35 -40.01 -9.26
CA ALA A 200 -10.42 -39.26 -10.52
C ALA A 200 -9.23 -39.58 -11.41
N ASN A 201 -8.01 -39.54 -10.85
CA ASN A 201 -6.78 -39.86 -11.57
C ASN A 201 -6.80 -41.31 -12.14
N SER A 202 -7.41 -42.27 -11.43
CA SER A 202 -7.48 -43.66 -11.85
C SER A 202 -8.46 -43.89 -12.99
N PHE A 203 -9.52 -43.05 -13.06
CA PHE A 203 -10.56 -43.16 -14.10
C PHE A 203 -10.36 -42.22 -15.29
N LEU A 204 -9.35 -41.31 -15.26
CA LEU A 204 -9.05 -40.42 -16.40
C LEU A 204 -8.89 -41.14 -17.74
N PRO A 205 -8.25 -42.32 -17.85
CA PRO A 205 -8.14 -43.02 -19.12
C PRO A 205 -9.49 -43.40 -19.75
N ASP A 206 -10.52 -43.62 -18.95
CA ASP A 206 -11.86 -43.94 -19.43
C ASP A 206 -12.51 -42.74 -20.16
N GLU A 207 -12.07 -41.51 -19.87
CA GLU A 207 -12.54 -40.27 -20.46
C GLU A 207 -11.70 -39.80 -21.67
N ALA A 208 -10.78 -40.60 -22.17
CA ALA A 208 -9.81 -40.19 -23.20
C ALA A 208 -10.47 -39.70 -24.52
N ASN A 209 -11.69 -40.09 -24.79
CA ASN A 209 -12.49 -39.66 -25.95
C ASN A 209 -13.36 -38.42 -25.65
N SER A 210 -13.41 -37.94 -24.45
CA SER A 210 -14.16 -36.76 -24.07
C SER A 210 -13.59 -35.50 -24.69
N PRO A 211 -14.39 -34.58 -25.24
CA PRO A 211 -13.91 -33.25 -25.68
C PRO A 211 -13.28 -32.43 -24.54
N LEU A 212 -13.60 -32.76 -23.29
CA LEU A 212 -13.04 -32.09 -22.08
C LEU A 212 -11.91 -32.88 -21.42
N TYR A 213 -11.38 -33.93 -22.05
CA TYR A 213 -10.34 -34.77 -21.44
C TYR A 213 -9.14 -33.97 -20.94
N SER A 214 -8.57 -33.05 -21.76
CA SER A 214 -7.46 -32.22 -21.35
C SER A 214 -7.79 -31.33 -20.14
N TYR A 215 -9.04 -30.87 -20.06
CA TYR A 215 -9.50 -30.05 -18.92
C TYR A 215 -9.60 -30.90 -17.63
N TYR A 216 -10.16 -32.10 -17.70
CA TYR A 216 -10.23 -33.02 -16.55
C TYR A 216 -8.82 -33.42 -16.08
N TYR A 217 -7.95 -33.73 -17.02
CA TYR A 217 -6.55 -34.02 -16.72
C TYR A 217 -5.85 -32.83 -16.04
N ALA A 218 -6.07 -31.63 -16.55
CA ALA A 218 -5.53 -30.40 -15.95
C ALA A 218 -6.07 -30.14 -14.55
N LEU A 219 -7.38 -30.32 -14.31
CA LEU A 219 -7.99 -30.19 -12.98
C LEU A 219 -7.39 -31.15 -11.96
N VAL A 220 -7.25 -32.43 -12.32
CA VAL A 220 -6.66 -33.44 -11.42
C VAL A 220 -5.22 -33.06 -11.09
N ASN A 221 -4.42 -32.64 -12.09
CA ASN A 221 -3.05 -32.21 -11.85
C ASN A 221 -2.95 -30.89 -11.06
N TYR A 222 -3.86 -29.95 -11.30
CA TYR A 222 -3.97 -28.72 -10.50
C TYR A 222 -4.17 -29.04 -9.02
N TYR A 223 -5.11 -29.94 -8.69
CA TYR A 223 -5.37 -30.34 -7.30
C TYR A 223 -4.29 -31.20 -6.67
N LYS A 224 -3.46 -31.87 -7.49
CA LYS A 224 -2.24 -32.58 -7.03
C LYS A 224 -1.04 -31.65 -6.86
N GLY A 225 -1.16 -30.36 -7.22
CA GLY A 225 -0.05 -29.41 -7.21
C GLY A 225 0.91 -29.52 -8.40
N ASN A 226 0.57 -30.33 -9.42
CA ASN A 226 1.38 -30.51 -10.63
C ASN A 226 1.04 -29.42 -11.65
N TYR A 227 1.34 -28.16 -11.32
CA TYR A 227 0.90 -26.98 -12.09
C TYR A 227 1.44 -26.94 -13.52
N TYR A 228 2.68 -27.35 -13.76
CA TYR A 228 3.26 -27.37 -15.11
C TYR A 228 2.61 -28.39 -16.02
N GLU A 229 2.29 -29.59 -15.50
CA GLU A 229 1.56 -30.62 -16.22
C GLU A 229 0.12 -30.19 -16.53
N ALA A 230 -0.51 -29.52 -15.58
CA ALA A 230 -1.83 -28.94 -15.80
C ALA A 230 -1.81 -27.87 -16.90
N LEU A 231 -0.84 -26.94 -16.88
CA LEU A 231 -0.70 -25.92 -17.94
C LEU A 231 -0.42 -26.56 -19.31
N HIS A 232 0.45 -27.55 -19.38
CA HIS A 232 0.72 -28.24 -20.64
C HIS A 232 -0.54 -28.88 -21.25
N ALA A 233 -1.37 -29.50 -20.43
CA ALA A 233 -2.65 -30.06 -20.89
C ALA A 233 -3.62 -28.99 -21.37
N LEU A 234 -3.63 -27.81 -20.74
CA LEU A 234 -4.49 -26.69 -21.14
C LEU A 234 -3.99 -25.97 -22.40
N GLU A 235 -2.71 -26.04 -22.71
CA GLU A 235 -2.13 -25.54 -23.97
C GLU A 235 -2.49 -26.43 -25.16
N HIS A 236 -2.81 -27.71 -24.91
CA HIS A 236 -3.15 -28.71 -25.92
C HIS A 236 -4.59 -29.24 -25.68
N PRO A 237 -5.62 -28.41 -25.89
CA PRO A 237 -7.01 -28.77 -25.59
C PRO A 237 -7.51 -29.91 -26.49
N SER A 238 -8.33 -30.79 -25.91
CA SER A 238 -9.00 -31.89 -26.67
C SER A 238 -10.06 -31.34 -27.62
N SER A 239 -10.63 -30.15 -27.37
CA SER A 239 -11.58 -29.44 -28.22
C SER A 239 -11.43 -27.93 -28.02
N ASP A 240 -11.62 -27.18 -29.10
CA ASP A 240 -11.65 -25.71 -29.07
C ASP A 240 -12.97 -25.11 -28.58
N ASP A 241 -14.04 -25.92 -28.49
CA ASP A 241 -15.39 -25.48 -28.08
C ASP A 241 -15.43 -24.96 -26.64
N TYR A 242 -14.51 -25.43 -25.80
CA TYR A 242 -14.45 -25.09 -24.38
C TYR A 242 -13.25 -24.16 -24.06
N ARG A 243 -12.80 -23.37 -25.00
CA ARG A 243 -11.58 -22.52 -24.88
C ARG A 243 -11.60 -21.61 -23.67
N ASP A 244 -12.73 -20.99 -23.37
CA ASP A 244 -12.86 -20.08 -22.23
C ASP A 244 -12.60 -20.79 -20.89
N ARG A 245 -12.98 -22.06 -20.72
CA ARG A 245 -12.68 -22.86 -19.52
C ARG A 245 -11.17 -23.15 -19.39
N TYR A 246 -10.53 -23.50 -20.51
CA TYR A 246 -9.08 -23.74 -20.53
C TYR A 246 -8.30 -22.47 -20.17
N ASP A 247 -8.71 -21.35 -20.75
CA ASP A 247 -8.03 -20.06 -20.50
C ASP A 247 -8.24 -19.59 -19.06
N TYR A 248 -9.41 -19.82 -18.46
CA TYR A 248 -9.67 -19.47 -17.07
C TYR A 248 -8.81 -20.29 -16.09
N LEU A 249 -8.79 -21.63 -16.23
CA LEU A 249 -7.94 -22.49 -15.39
C LEU A 249 -6.44 -22.20 -15.61
N SER A 250 -6.04 -21.93 -16.86
CA SER A 250 -4.67 -21.50 -17.16
C SER A 250 -4.31 -20.20 -16.44
N ALA A 251 -5.21 -19.20 -16.46
CA ALA A 251 -5.00 -17.94 -15.77
C ALA A 251 -4.83 -18.13 -14.25
N LYS A 252 -5.64 -19.01 -13.67
CA LYS A 252 -5.57 -19.37 -12.24
C LYS A 252 -4.23 -20.01 -11.89
N ILE A 253 -3.76 -20.96 -12.69
CA ILE A 253 -2.46 -21.61 -12.47
C ILE A 253 -1.30 -20.64 -12.70
N LEU A 254 -1.39 -19.78 -13.72
CA LEU A 254 -0.37 -18.77 -14.01
C LEU A 254 -0.23 -17.77 -12.85
N SER A 255 -1.35 -17.37 -12.23
CA SER A 255 -1.32 -16.52 -11.04
C SER A 255 -0.64 -17.21 -9.86
N LEU A 256 -0.90 -18.51 -9.63
CA LEU A 256 -0.18 -19.30 -8.62
C LEU A 256 1.33 -19.36 -8.83
N LEU A 257 1.75 -19.28 -10.10
CA LEU A 257 3.17 -19.27 -10.48
C LEU A 257 3.74 -17.84 -10.54
N ASN A 258 3.04 -16.84 -10.01
CA ASN A 258 3.41 -15.41 -10.06
C ASN A 258 3.62 -14.87 -11.50
N GLN A 259 2.89 -15.43 -12.48
CA GLN A 259 2.89 -15.00 -13.89
C GLN A 259 1.60 -14.21 -14.21
N ASP A 260 1.26 -13.23 -13.39
CA ASP A 260 -0.02 -12.51 -13.45
C ASP A 260 -0.27 -11.80 -14.79
N GLU A 261 0.77 -11.30 -15.46
CA GLU A 261 0.63 -10.69 -16.79
C GLU A 261 0.13 -11.68 -17.83
N LYS A 262 0.67 -12.91 -17.84
CA LYS A 262 0.20 -13.97 -18.73
C LYS A 262 -1.21 -14.46 -18.34
N ALA A 263 -1.53 -14.48 -17.06
CA ALA A 263 -2.88 -14.80 -16.58
C ALA A 263 -3.90 -13.80 -17.11
N VAL A 264 -3.58 -12.49 -17.05
CA VAL A 264 -4.41 -11.43 -17.63
C VAL A 264 -4.59 -11.59 -19.14
N GLU A 265 -3.53 -11.95 -19.88
CA GLU A 265 -3.62 -12.18 -21.33
C GLU A 265 -4.60 -13.31 -21.65
N LYS A 266 -4.56 -14.42 -20.88
CA LYS A 266 -5.50 -15.54 -21.02
C LYS A 266 -6.95 -15.11 -20.77
N LEU A 267 -7.23 -14.35 -19.71
CA LEU A 267 -8.59 -13.87 -19.40
C LEU A 267 -9.11 -12.84 -20.43
N LYS A 268 -8.23 -11.99 -20.97
CA LYS A 268 -8.62 -11.03 -22.02
C LYS A 268 -8.95 -11.69 -23.34
N ALA A 269 -8.40 -12.84 -23.62
CA ALA A 269 -8.68 -13.62 -24.83
C ALA A 269 -10.08 -14.23 -24.85
N GLN A 270 -10.75 -14.32 -23.71
CA GLN A 270 -12.10 -14.89 -23.59
C GLN A 270 -13.13 -14.09 -24.38
N LYS A 271 -14.02 -14.80 -25.08
CA LYS A 271 -15.06 -14.21 -25.93
C LYS A 271 -16.40 -14.07 -25.22
N SER A 272 -16.74 -15.04 -24.40
CA SER A 272 -18.07 -15.18 -23.77
C SER A 272 -18.19 -14.42 -22.46
N TYR A 273 -17.09 -14.19 -21.75
CA TYR A 273 -17.07 -13.61 -20.42
C TYR A 273 -15.91 -12.61 -20.24
N LYS A 274 -16.18 -11.48 -19.62
CA LYS A 274 -15.16 -10.46 -19.31
C LYS A 274 -15.11 -10.25 -17.80
N PRO A 275 -14.25 -10.99 -17.08
CA PRO A 275 -14.15 -10.95 -15.64
C PRO A 275 -13.39 -9.70 -15.17
N ASP A 276 -14.03 -8.52 -15.24
CA ASP A 276 -13.39 -7.23 -14.90
C ASP A 276 -12.84 -7.24 -13.48
N PHE A 277 -13.52 -7.85 -12.51
CA PHE A 277 -13.07 -7.94 -11.13
C PHE A 277 -11.83 -8.85 -10.99
N THR A 278 -11.88 -10.05 -11.57
CA THR A 278 -10.75 -11.00 -11.59
C THR A 278 -9.50 -10.39 -12.26
N VAL A 279 -9.71 -9.76 -13.43
CA VAL A 279 -8.62 -9.06 -14.14
C VAL A 279 -8.03 -7.93 -13.29
N ALA A 280 -8.87 -7.20 -12.57
CA ALA A 280 -8.40 -6.15 -11.66
C ALA A 280 -7.54 -6.70 -10.53
N GLN A 281 -7.92 -7.83 -9.93
CA GLN A 281 -7.14 -8.47 -8.87
C GLN A 281 -5.78 -8.96 -9.39
N LEU A 282 -5.72 -9.55 -10.58
CA LEU A 282 -4.45 -9.95 -11.21
C LEU A 282 -3.55 -8.74 -11.49
N TYR A 283 -4.11 -7.64 -11.98
CA TYR A 283 -3.34 -6.40 -12.14
C TYR A 283 -2.84 -5.86 -10.80
N ALA A 284 -3.64 -5.96 -9.74
CA ALA A 284 -3.23 -5.55 -8.40
C ALA A 284 -2.07 -6.41 -7.88
N ASN A 285 -2.12 -7.73 -8.07
CA ASN A 285 -1.03 -8.65 -7.71
C ASN A 285 0.26 -8.33 -8.49
N ALA A 286 0.14 -7.99 -9.77
CA ALA A 286 1.26 -7.53 -10.61
C ALA A 286 1.71 -6.09 -10.31
N ALA A 287 1.21 -5.46 -9.24
CA ALA A 287 1.45 -4.06 -8.88
C ALA A 287 1.09 -3.03 -9.98
N GLN A 288 0.25 -3.40 -10.95
CA GLN A 288 -0.26 -2.51 -12.01
C GLN A 288 -1.56 -1.83 -11.56
N TYR A 289 -1.47 -1.04 -10.50
CA TYR A 289 -2.62 -0.50 -9.77
C TYR A 289 -3.55 0.40 -10.59
N ASP A 290 -3.02 1.16 -11.56
CA ASP A 290 -3.85 2.01 -12.43
C ASP A 290 -4.78 1.19 -13.30
N LYS A 291 -4.28 0.08 -13.88
CA LYS A 291 -5.09 -0.85 -14.67
C LYS A 291 -6.10 -1.59 -13.78
N ALA A 292 -5.68 -2.01 -12.59
CA ALA A 292 -6.58 -2.62 -11.61
C ALA A 292 -7.75 -1.69 -11.26
N ARG A 293 -7.47 -0.41 -11.00
CA ARG A 293 -8.48 0.61 -10.71
C ARG A 293 -9.48 0.79 -11.86
N GLU A 294 -8.98 0.84 -13.11
CA GLU A 294 -9.84 0.95 -14.29
C GLU A 294 -10.82 -0.23 -14.40
N HIS A 295 -10.34 -1.46 -14.21
CA HIS A 295 -11.19 -2.66 -14.26
C HIS A 295 -12.15 -2.75 -13.08
N LEU A 296 -11.75 -2.33 -11.86
CA LEU A 296 -12.66 -2.23 -10.71
C LEU A 296 -13.80 -1.24 -10.96
N GLN A 297 -13.53 -0.11 -11.60
CA GLN A 297 -14.58 0.85 -11.97
C GLN A 297 -15.58 0.28 -12.98
N LYS A 298 -15.12 -0.60 -13.90
CA LYS A 298 -15.99 -1.32 -14.83
C LYS A 298 -16.84 -2.38 -14.11
N ALA A 299 -16.20 -3.15 -13.21
CA ALA A 299 -16.88 -4.17 -12.39
C ALA A 299 -17.94 -3.53 -11.47
N LEU A 300 -17.63 -2.41 -10.85
CA LEU A 300 -18.53 -1.69 -9.94
C LEU A 300 -19.87 -1.29 -10.59
N LYS A 301 -19.86 -0.96 -11.90
CA LYS A 301 -21.06 -0.58 -12.63
C LYS A 301 -22.02 -1.76 -12.88
N LYS A 302 -21.55 -2.99 -12.76
CA LYS A 302 -22.29 -4.21 -13.07
C LYS A 302 -22.66 -5.02 -11.83
N ALA A 303 -22.07 -4.68 -10.67
CA ALA A 303 -22.19 -5.49 -9.46
C ALA A 303 -23.51 -5.28 -8.74
N GLU A 304 -24.15 -6.38 -8.30
CA GLU A 304 -25.32 -6.38 -7.42
C GLU A 304 -24.93 -6.06 -5.97
N ASP A 305 -23.81 -6.64 -5.46
CA ASP A 305 -23.19 -6.26 -4.19
C ASP A 305 -21.83 -5.58 -4.46
N PRO A 306 -21.77 -4.25 -4.41
CA PRO A 306 -20.56 -3.50 -4.72
C PRO A 306 -19.54 -3.44 -3.57
N ASP A 307 -19.87 -3.94 -2.36
CA ASP A 307 -19.07 -3.68 -1.17
C ASP A 307 -17.68 -4.33 -1.26
N LEU A 308 -17.56 -5.57 -1.78
CA LEU A 308 -16.27 -6.23 -1.98
C LEU A 308 -15.41 -5.48 -3.00
N ILE A 309 -16.01 -5.03 -4.10
CA ILE A 309 -15.29 -4.27 -5.14
C ILE A 309 -14.83 -2.92 -4.61
N LYS A 310 -15.68 -2.23 -3.82
CA LYS A 310 -15.32 -0.98 -3.13
C LYS A 310 -14.17 -1.20 -2.15
N MET A 311 -14.20 -2.29 -1.39
CA MET A 311 -13.13 -2.61 -0.45
C MET A 311 -11.83 -2.92 -1.18
N THR A 312 -11.87 -3.67 -2.29
CA THR A 312 -10.69 -3.91 -3.13
C THR A 312 -10.11 -2.59 -3.67
N LEU A 313 -10.98 -1.69 -4.14
CA LEU A 313 -10.56 -0.36 -4.58
C LEU A 313 -9.92 0.45 -3.43
N ALA A 314 -10.49 0.38 -2.23
CA ALA A 314 -9.92 1.03 -1.04
C ALA A 314 -8.52 0.48 -0.70
N ILE A 315 -8.32 -0.83 -0.76
CA ILE A 315 -7.00 -1.44 -0.55
C ILE A 315 -5.98 -0.95 -1.60
N ILE A 316 -6.37 -0.87 -2.87
CA ILE A 316 -5.51 -0.33 -3.94
C ILE A 316 -5.21 1.15 -3.69
N ASN A 317 -6.20 1.94 -3.27
CA ASN A 317 -6.01 3.34 -2.94
C ASN A 317 -5.05 3.53 -1.76
N LEU A 318 -5.11 2.70 -0.71
CA LEU A 318 -4.11 2.69 0.37
C LEU A 318 -2.70 2.37 -0.16
N LYS A 319 -2.55 1.37 -1.04
CA LYS A 319 -1.27 1.00 -1.66
C LYS A 319 -0.71 2.11 -2.55
N THR A 320 -1.56 2.87 -3.22
CA THR A 320 -1.17 3.94 -4.14
C THR A 320 -1.15 5.33 -3.49
N GLY A 321 -1.43 5.42 -2.19
CA GLY A 321 -1.32 6.67 -1.43
C GLY A 321 -2.55 7.57 -1.42
N PHE A 322 -3.70 7.12 -1.94
CA PHE A 322 -4.97 7.86 -1.91
C PHE A 322 -5.77 7.54 -0.64
N TYR A 323 -5.23 7.92 0.51
CA TYR A 323 -5.77 7.58 1.82
C TYR A 323 -7.18 8.14 2.07
N GLY A 324 -7.48 9.36 1.61
CA GLY A 324 -8.81 9.98 1.78
C GLY A 324 -9.91 9.25 1.00
N GLU A 325 -9.63 8.86 -0.24
CA GLU A 325 -10.55 8.05 -1.05
C GLU A 325 -10.77 6.66 -0.42
N ALA A 326 -9.69 6.03 0.06
CA ALA A 326 -9.76 4.75 0.75
C ALA A 326 -10.60 4.87 2.03
N ALA A 327 -10.37 5.90 2.85
CA ALA A 327 -11.16 6.15 4.06
C ALA A 327 -12.64 6.31 3.77
N SER A 328 -12.99 7.04 2.71
CA SER A 328 -14.38 7.24 2.28
C SER A 328 -15.06 5.92 1.90
N ALA A 329 -14.39 5.07 1.12
CA ALA A 329 -14.92 3.78 0.72
C ALA A 329 -15.05 2.80 1.90
N ILE A 330 -14.02 2.70 2.77
CA ILE A 330 -14.06 1.85 3.96
C ILE A 330 -15.16 2.30 4.92
N ARG A 331 -15.35 3.61 5.12
CA ARG A 331 -16.40 4.18 5.99
C ARG A 331 -17.79 3.82 5.50
N GLU A 332 -18.04 3.87 4.19
CA GLU A 332 -19.36 3.49 3.63
C GLU A 332 -19.69 2.02 3.96
N ILE A 333 -18.70 1.13 3.91
CA ILE A 333 -18.87 -0.29 4.25
C ILE A 333 -19.03 -0.47 5.76
N TYR A 334 -18.16 0.17 6.55
CA TYR A 334 -18.14 0.11 8.01
C TYR A 334 -19.44 0.58 8.64
N THR A 335 -20.07 1.64 8.10
CA THR A 335 -21.36 2.15 8.60
C THR A 335 -22.52 1.19 8.38
N LYS A 336 -22.44 0.32 7.37
CA LYS A 336 -23.45 -0.73 7.12
C LYS A 336 -23.23 -1.96 8.03
N ASP A 337 -22.00 -2.40 8.12
CA ASP A 337 -21.57 -3.54 8.96
C ASP A 337 -20.12 -3.29 9.43
N PRO A 338 -19.91 -3.00 10.74
CA PRO A 338 -18.57 -2.73 11.28
C PRO A 338 -17.56 -3.88 11.12
N LEU A 339 -18.02 -5.11 10.96
CA LEU A 339 -17.15 -6.28 10.79
C LEU A 339 -16.79 -6.56 9.33
N LYS A 340 -17.56 -6.01 8.38
CA LYS A 340 -17.45 -6.32 6.95
C LYS A 340 -16.08 -5.93 6.35
N PRO A 341 -15.46 -4.77 6.68
CA PRO A 341 -14.15 -4.42 6.14
C PRO A 341 -13.07 -5.46 6.46
N SER A 342 -12.97 -5.90 7.72
CA SER A 342 -11.98 -6.91 8.15
C SER A 342 -12.31 -8.32 7.66
N LYS A 343 -13.60 -8.61 7.40
CA LYS A 343 -14.01 -9.88 6.77
C LYS A 343 -13.58 -9.97 5.31
N PHE A 344 -13.60 -8.86 4.57
CA PHE A 344 -13.18 -8.85 3.17
C PHE A 344 -11.67 -8.94 3.03
N TYR A 345 -10.94 -8.06 3.74
CA TYR A 345 -9.48 -8.01 3.69
C TYR A 345 -8.93 -7.71 5.08
N LYS A 346 -8.32 -8.70 5.68
CA LYS A 346 -7.46 -8.52 6.83
C LYS A 346 -6.08 -8.08 6.34
N ILE A 347 -5.53 -7.03 6.91
CA ILE A 347 -4.20 -6.56 6.55
C ILE A 347 -3.20 -6.81 7.67
N LYS A 348 -1.95 -6.99 7.28
CA LYS A 348 -0.80 -7.04 8.17
C LYS A 348 0.16 -5.93 7.81
N ALA A 349 0.46 -5.05 8.75
CA ALA A 349 1.46 -4.00 8.55
C ALA A 349 2.83 -4.63 8.31
N THR A 350 3.50 -4.15 7.30
CA THR A 350 4.87 -4.54 6.94
C THR A 350 5.71 -3.30 6.74
N LEU A 351 6.99 -3.49 6.55
CA LEU A 351 7.89 -2.40 6.17
C LEU A 351 8.18 -2.48 4.68
N ASN A 352 8.37 -1.31 4.07
CA ASN A 352 8.64 -1.21 2.64
C ASN A 352 9.89 -2.02 2.26
N PRO A 353 9.75 -3.12 1.50
CA PRO A 353 10.87 -4.00 1.18
C PRO A 353 11.93 -3.31 0.30
N GLU A 354 11.57 -2.26 -0.46
CA GLU A 354 12.55 -1.48 -1.24
C GLU A 354 13.56 -0.73 -0.36
N LEU A 355 13.23 -0.52 0.94
CA LEU A 355 14.17 0.08 1.89
C LEU A 355 15.03 -0.96 2.61
N PHE A 356 14.46 -2.09 3.00
CA PHE A 356 15.06 -2.99 3.98
C PHE A 356 15.55 -4.32 3.40
N ASP A 357 15.10 -4.73 2.20
CA ASP A 357 15.68 -5.85 1.46
C ASP A 357 16.81 -5.33 0.56
N ILE A 358 18.04 -5.75 0.83
CA ILE A 358 19.23 -5.29 0.10
C ILE A 358 19.15 -5.66 -1.39
N ASN A 359 18.67 -6.85 -1.73
CA ASN A 359 18.58 -7.29 -3.12
C ASN A 359 17.53 -6.47 -3.87
N LEU A 360 16.39 -6.23 -3.24
CA LEU A 360 15.33 -5.43 -3.84
C LEU A 360 15.72 -3.95 -3.92
N ALA A 361 16.38 -3.41 -2.88
CA ALA A 361 16.92 -2.06 -2.87
C ALA A 361 17.93 -1.84 -4.01
N GLN A 362 18.80 -2.83 -4.27
CA GLN A 362 19.74 -2.80 -5.40
C GLN A 362 19.01 -2.93 -6.75
N ALA A 363 18.06 -3.85 -6.88
CA ALA A 363 17.30 -4.07 -8.12
C ALA A 363 16.44 -2.86 -8.52
N ARG A 364 15.93 -2.11 -7.55
CA ARG A 364 15.08 -0.92 -7.74
C ARG A 364 15.87 0.38 -7.69
N PHE A 365 17.19 0.31 -7.53
CA PHE A 365 18.02 1.51 -7.39
C PHE A 365 17.95 2.41 -8.63
N ASN A 366 17.76 3.69 -8.36
CA ASN A 366 17.89 4.79 -9.32
C ASN A 366 18.55 5.98 -8.61
N ASP A 367 19.49 6.66 -9.27
CA ASP A 367 20.16 7.87 -8.76
C ASP A 367 19.18 8.98 -8.34
N ASP A 368 17.99 9.01 -8.94
CA ASP A 368 16.96 10.01 -8.63
C ASP A 368 16.47 9.92 -7.18
N MET A 369 16.69 8.79 -6.49
CA MET A 369 16.41 8.63 -5.06
C MET A 369 17.20 9.60 -4.18
N PHE A 370 18.36 10.09 -4.63
CA PHE A 370 19.15 11.09 -3.94
C PHE A 370 18.69 12.53 -4.25
N PHE A 371 17.81 12.68 -5.23
CA PHE A 371 17.31 13.96 -5.75
C PHE A 371 15.79 14.07 -5.75
N ASP A 372 15.07 13.22 -5.02
CA ASP A 372 13.65 13.44 -4.82
C ASP A 372 13.38 14.80 -4.19
N LYS A 373 12.14 15.27 -4.22
CA LYS A 373 11.78 16.62 -3.79
C LYS A 373 12.26 16.92 -2.37
N THR A 374 12.08 15.99 -1.44
CA THR A 374 12.47 16.15 -0.03
C THR A 374 14.00 16.20 0.12
N ARG A 375 14.72 15.28 -0.54
CA ARG A 375 16.20 15.25 -0.48
C ARG A 375 16.84 16.48 -1.07
N ARG A 376 16.29 17.05 -2.16
CA ARG A 376 16.74 18.35 -2.70
C ARG A 376 16.63 19.46 -1.66
N TYR A 377 15.50 19.54 -0.98
CA TYR A 377 15.28 20.55 0.05
C TYR A 377 16.15 20.32 1.30
N GLU A 378 16.31 19.08 1.75
CA GLU A 378 17.23 18.73 2.83
C GLU A 378 18.68 19.14 2.50
N THR A 379 19.12 18.96 1.25
CA THR A 379 20.43 19.38 0.77
C THR A 379 20.61 20.91 0.85
N LEU A 380 19.58 21.67 0.48
CA LEU A 380 19.60 23.13 0.58
C LEU A 380 19.66 23.59 2.05
N PHE A 381 18.89 22.96 2.95
CA PHE A 381 18.99 23.26 4.38
C PHE A 381 20.36 22.90 4.96
N TYR A 382 20.97 21.81 4.49
CA TYR A 382 22.29 21.39 4.96
C TYR A 382 23.37 22.42 4.63
N PHE A 383 23.38 22.95 3.41
CA PHE A 383 24.35 23.97 2.96
C PHE A 383 23.90 25.40 3.22
N ALA A 384 22.77 25.62 3.85
CA ALA A 384 22.30 26.96 4.19
C ALA A 384 23.14 27.59 5.31
N PRO A 385 23.46 28.88 5.17
CA PRO A 385 24.30 29.58 6.17
C PRO A 385 23.51 29.89 7.44
N TYR A 386 24.12 29.71 8.59
CA TYR A 386 23.67 30.34 9.83
C TYR A 386 23.88 31.84 9.79
N LYS A 387 23.07 32.61 10.52
CA LYS A 387 23.10 34.07 10.55
C LYS A 387 23.63 34.58 11.89
N VAL A 388 24.50 35.55 11.85
CA VAL A 388 25.06 36.22 13.00
C VAL A 388 24.91 37.74 12.88
N PHE A 389 25.07 38.47 13.99
CA PHE A 389 25.20 39.93 13.99
C PHE A 389 26.63 40.37 14.25
N ASP A 390 27.04 41.46 13.61
CA ASP A 390 28.10 42.30 14.12
C ASP A 390 27.56 43.53 14.89
N ALA A 391 28.43 44.28 15.54
CA ALA A 391 28.02 45.41 16.36
C ALA A 391 27.36 46.56 15.57
N LYS A 392 27.84 46.82 14.36
CA LYS A 392 27.31 47.88 13.49
C LYS A 392 25.92 47.45 12.97
N GLN A 393 25.79 46.21 12.58
CA GLN A 393 24.53 45.65 12.10
C GLN A 393 23.49 45.54 13.22
N THR A 394 23.88 45.26 14.46
CA THR A 394 22.95 45.26 15.60
C THR A 394 22.33 46.65 15.81
N ILE A 395 23.11 47.73 15.66
CA ILE A 395 22.57 49.08 15.75
C ILE A 395 21.65 49.43 14.60
N GLU A 396 21.97 49.02 13.38
CA GLU A 396 21.07 49.17 12.21
C GLU A 396 19.82 48.31 12.31
N TYR A 397 19.92 47.09 12.86
CA TYR A 397 18.79 46.22 13.13
C TYR A 397 17.79 46.86 14.10
N ILE A 398 18.25 47.44 15.19
CA ILE A 398 17.41 48.16 16.15
C ILE A 398 16.72 49.37 15.48
N ARG A 399 17.35 50.00 14.50
CA ARG A 399 16.82 51.16 13.80
C ARG A 399 15.91 50.85 12.60
N LYS A 400 16.14 49.72 11.89
CA LYS A 400 15.55 49.45 10.56
C LYS A 400 14.95 48.07 10.38
N GLY A 401 14.94 47.19 11.39
CA GLY A 401 14.45 45.80 11.26
C GLY A 401 15.49 44.81 10.75
N GLY A 402 16.77 45.14 10.75
CA GLY A 402 17.84 44.18 10.76
C GLY A 402 18.66 43.97 9.48
N VAL A 403 19.96 43.89 9.68
CA VAL A 403 20.93 43.41 8.70
C VAL A 403 21.56 42.13 9.24
N SER A 404 21.62 41.08 8.45
CA SER A 404 22.21 39.79 8.84
C SER A 404 23.40 39.43 7.95
N VAL A 405 24.39 38.79 8.52
CA VAL A 405 25.55 38.25 7.82
C VAL A 405 25.41 36.72 7.74
N PHE A 406 25.75 36.16 6.61
CA PHE A 406 25.77 34.71 6.44
C PHE A 406 27.10 34.13 6.91
N VAL A 407 27.03 33.01 7.60
CA VAL A 407 28.18 32.21 8.04
C VAL A 407 28.15 30.91 7.30
N ASP A 408 29.07 30.73 6.37
CA ASP A 408 29.09 29.57 5.47
C ASP A 408 30.03 28.45 5.96
N ASP A 409 30.94 28.76 6.85
CA ASP A 409 31.92 27.82 7.38
C ASP A 409 32.42 28.18 8.81
N THR A 410 33.20 27.27 9.40
CA THR A 410 33.79 27.43 10.73
C THR A 410 34.80 28.59 10.83
N THR A 411 35.48 28.90 9.75
CA THR A 411 36.46 29.99 9.72
C THR A 411 35.77 31.34 9.84
N SER A 412 34.73 31.55 9.02
CA SER A 412 33.89 32.75 9.08
C SER A 412 33.20 32.89 10.44
N ALA A 413 32.71 31.79 11.03
CA ALA A 413 32.11 31.79 12.36
C ALA A 413 33.15 32.23 13.43
N ASN A 414 34.38 31.73 13.38
CA ASN A 414 35.45 32.07 14.33
C ASN A 414 35.92 33.54 14.19
N GLU A 415 35.99 34.04 12.96
CA GLU A 415 36.27 35.45 12.71
C GLU A 415 35.19 36.37 13.28
N TYR A 416 33.93 36.04 13.13
CA TYR A 416 32.83 36.79 13.73
C TYR A 416 32.83 36.73 15.24
N LEU A 417 33.11 35.55 15.82
CA LEU A 417 33.29 35.40 17.27
C LEU A 417 34.39 36.29 17.81
N SER A 418 35.52 36.42 17.09
CA SER A 418 36.66 37.21 17.53
C SER A 418 36.48 38.73 17.37
N LYS A 419 35.75 39.17 16.33
CA LYS A 419 35.62 40.59 15.95
C LYS A 419 34.37 41.29 16.46
N GLY A 420 33.26 40.62 16.64
CA GLY A 420 31.94 41.26 16.80
C GLY A 420 31.14 40.88 18.03
N ALA A 421 31.47 39.81 18.65
CA ALA A 421 30.62 39.20 19.69
C ALA A 421 30.63 39.91 21.04
N ALA A 422 31.53 40.88 21.23
CA ALA A 422 31.78 41.48 22.54
C ALA A 422 30.64 42.38 23.07
N ILE A 423 29.58 42.68 22.28
CA ILE A 423 28.72 43.83 22.60
C ILE A 423 27.39 43.43 23.22
N SER A 424 26.87 42.19 23.00
CA SER A 424 25.65 41.77 23.66
C SER A 424 25.69 40.29 24.06
N LYS A 425 25.14 39.97 25.21
CA LYS A 425 25.06 38.62 25.73
C LYS A 425 24.38 37.67 24.76
N ILE A 426 23.31 38.12 24.08
CA ILE A 426 22.61 37.30 23.09
C ILE A 426 23.48 36.97 21.88
N ASN A 427 24.30 37.89 21.39
CA ASN A 427 25.19 37.64 20.25
C ASN A 427 26.28 36.63 20.59
N ILE A 428 26.82 36.68 21.81
CA ILE A 428 27.80 35.70 22.29
C ILE A 428 27.19 34.32 22.37
N GLU A 429 26.01 34.18 22.99
CA GLU A 429 25.31 32.90 23.13
C GLU A 429 24.86 32.35 21.76
N LEU A 430 24.38 33.21 20.87
CA LEU A 430 23.99 32.85 19.50
C LEU A 430 25.21 32.34 18.69
N SER A 431 26.32 33.05 18.74
CA SER A 431 27.55 32.66 18.06
C SER A 431 28.13 31.36 18.63
N SER A 432 28.04 31.16 19.95
CA SER A 432 28.43 29.89 20.59
C SER A 432 27.56 28.71 20.10
N ALA A 433 26.25 28.91 19.98
CA ALA A 433 25.34 27.88 19.45
C ALA A 433 25.63 27.59 17.97
N ILE A 434 25.92 28.62 17.14
CA ILE A 434 26.34 28.44 15.75
C ILE A 434 27.65 27.65 15.67
N ALA A 435 28.64 27.98 16.49
CA ALA A 435 29.87 27.22 16.52
C ALA A 435 29.67 25.74 16.88
N LYS A 436 28.74 25.43 17.79
CA LYS A 436 28.34 24.03 18.05
C LYS A 436 27.75 23.37 16.80
N ALA A 437 26.84 24.04 16.10
CA ALA A 437 26.22 23.49 14.88
C ALA A 437 27.24 23.20 13.77
N LEU A 438 28.19 24.13 13.55
CA LEU A 438 29.28 24.00 12.57
C LEU A 438 30.30 22.90 12.95
N ASN A 439 30.43 22.59 14.24
CA ASN A 439 31.23 21.46 14.74
C ASN A 439 30.41 20.19 14.94
N TYR A 440 29.35 20.03 14.20
CA TYR A 440 28.41 18.86 14.17
C TYR A 440 27.69 18.55 15.48
N LYS A 441 27.74 19.42 16.50
CA LYS A 441 26.95 19.30 17.73
C LYS A 441 25.55 19.88 17.54
N LEU A 442 24.85 19.38 16.51
CA LEU A 442 23.62 20.00 16.02
C LEU A 442 22.46 19.96 17.04
N LYS A 443 22.30 18.83 17.77
CA LYS A 443 21.27 18.73 18.81
C LYS A 443 21.51 19.70 19.98
N GLU A 444 22.76 19.85 20.40
CA GLU A 444 23.12 20.81 21.44
C GLU A 444 22.90 22.26 20.98
N ALA A 445 23.27 22.56 19.73
CA ALA A 445 23.03 23.86 19.13
C ALA A 445 21.52 24.18 19.05
N ASN A 446 20.70 23.21 18.61
CA ASN A 446 19.23 23.34 18.56
C ASN A 446 18.66 23.62 19.97
N ALA A 447 19.11 22.91 20.99
CA ALA A 447 18.68 23.14 22.38
C ALA A 447 19.05 24.56 22.87
N ASP A 448 20.25 25.05 22.54
CA ASP A 448 20.64 26.40 22.87
C ASP A 448 19.80 27.44 22.11
N PHE A 449 19.58 27.26 20.80
CA PHE A 449 18.69 28.16 20.04
C PHE A 449 17.29 28.17 20.61
N ALA A 450 16.73 26.99 20.95
CA ALA A 450 15.39 26.89 21.54
C ALA A 450 15.29 27.58 22.91
N ARG A 451 16.31 27.43 23.75
CA ARG A 451 16.43 28.13 25.04
C ARG A 451 16.46 29.63 24.86
N LEU A 452 17.29 30.12 23.93
CA LEU A 452 17.41 31.54 23.61
C LEU A 452 16.11 32.10 23.03
N ALA A 453 15.44 31.37 22.14
CA ALA A 453 14.18 31.80 21.55
C ALA A 453 13.05 31.96 22.57
N LYS A 454 13.05 31.21 23.66
CA LYS A 454 12.11 31.41 24.78
C LYS A 454 12.37 32.74 25.49
N SER A 455 13.63 33.14 25.61
CA SER A 455 14.02 34.42 26.25
C SER A 455 13.87 35.62 25.32
N TYR A 456 14.06 35.43 24.04
CA TYR A 456 14.04 36.48 23.01
C TYR A 456 13.16 36.10 21.82
N PRO A 457 11.84 35.95 22.02
CA PRO A 457 10.93 35.43 20.98
C PRO A 457 10.77 36.35 19.75
N GLN A 458 11.04 37.65 19.92
CA GLN A 458 10.92 38.67 18.87
C GLN A 458 12.22 38.85 18.07
N HIS A 459 13.17 37.90 18.12
CA HIS A 459 14.49 38.06 17.47
C HIS A 459 14.53 37.26 16.15
N SER A 460 14.35 37.93 14.99
CA SER A 460 14.24 37.30 13.67
C SER A 460 15.38 36.31 13.35
N ILE A 461 16.64 36.72 13.54
CA ILE A 461 17.81 35.88 13.23
C ILE A 461 17.87 34.64 14.14
N LEU A 462 17.50 34.78 15.40
CA LEU A 462 17.45 33.65 16.32
C LEU A 462 16.36 32.66 15.89
N GLN A 463 15.19 33.15 15.50
CA GLN A 463 14.13 32.31 14.95
C GLN A 463 14.57 31.60 13.67
N TYR A 464 15.32 32.28 12.77
CA TYR A 464 15.88 31.66 11.57
C TYR A 464 16.85 30.52 11.91
N ASN A 465 17.82 30.77 12.82
CA ASN A 465 18.83 29.76 13.18
C ASN A 465 18.21 28.55 13.89
N LEU A 466 17.21 28.79 14.74
CA LEU A 466 16.42 27.72 15.36
C LEU A 466 15.68 26.91 14.31
N ALA A 467 15.02 27.58 13.36
CA ALA A 467 14.32 26.91 12.26
C ALA A 467 15.26 26.08 11.39
N LEU A 468 16.42 26.62 11.04
CA LEU A 468 17.43 25.92 10.25
C LEU A 468 17.94 24.67 10.97
N SER A 469 18.20 24.76 12.27
CA SER A 469 18.62 23.60 13.04
C SER A 469 17.52 22.52 13.13
N TYR A 470 16.24 22.90 13.24
CA TYR A 470 15.12 21.95 13.14
C TYR A 470 15.05 21.31 11.76
N ALA A 471 15.19 22.07 10.67
CA ALA A 471 15.19 21.54 9.31
C ALA A 471 16.33 20.53 9.09
N GLN A 472 17.54 20.84 9.57
CA GLN A 472 18.70 19.95 9.51
C GLN A 472 18.53 18.69 10.36
N LEU A 473 17.77 18.76 11.46
CA LEU A 473 17.37 17.58 12.26
C LEU A 473 16.22 16.80 11.65
N GLY A 474 15.56 17.31 10.60
CA GLY A 474 14.45 16.66 9.92
C GLY A 474 13.05 16.98 10.49
N ASN A 475 12.96 17.96 11.43
CA ASN A 475 11.66 18.41 11.96
C ASN A 475 11.14 19.62 11.16
N PHE A 476 10.49 19.31 10.03
CA PHE A 476 10.05 20.34 9.09
C PHE A 476 8.84 21.13 9.58
N SER A 477 7.99 20.56 10.44
CA SER A 477 6.85 21.26 11.03
C SER A 477 7.31 22.40 11.96
N LEU A 478 8.27 22.13 12.85
CA LEU A 478 8.86 23.16 13.70
C LEU A 478 9.72 24.13 12.89
N ALA A 479 10.44 23.66 11.88
CA ALA A 479 11.19 24.51 10.96
C ALA A 479 10.27 25.52 10.28
N ALA A 480 9.15 25.08 9.68
CA ALA A 480 8.15 25.94 9.05
C ALA A 480 7.65 27.03 10.01
N LYS A 481 7.28 26.64 11.24
CA LYS A 481 6.81 27.56 12.27
C LYS A 481 7.82 28.67 12.57
N HIS A 482 9.08 28.30 12.83
CA HIS A 482 10.10 29.25 13.23
C HIS A 482 10.65 30.09 12.07
N PHE A 483 10.74 29.52 10.85
CA PHE A 483 11.04 30.29 9.65
C PHE A 483 9.96 31.32 9.34
N THR A 484 8.68 30.96 9.47
CA THR A 484 7.56 31.89 9.32
C THR A 484 7.63 33.00 10.36
N SER A 485 7.92 32.65 11.62
CA SER A 485 8.11 33.67 12.68
C SER A 485 9.28 34.62 12.36
N SER A 486 10.40 34.08 11.88
CA SER A 486 11.55 34.90 11.46
C SER A 486 11.21 35.88 10.36
N TYR A 487 10.48 35.42 9.31
CA TYR A 487 10.06 36.24 8.18
C TYR A 487 9.03 37.31 8.56
N HIS A 488 8.08 36.99 9.45
CA HIS A 488 7.14 37.99 9.95
C HIS A 488 7.78 39.05 10.82
N LEU A 489 8.85 38.72 11.56
CA LEU A 489 9.60 39.68 12.36
C LEU A 489 10.49 40.59 11.51
N ASP A 490 10.97 40.07 10.36
CA ASP A 490 11.81 40.80 9.41
C ASP A 490 11.52 40.34 7.98
N GLN A 491 10.71 41.10 7.25
CA GLN A 491 10.30 40.76 5.89
C GLN A 491 11.45 40.87 4.85
N ASN A 492 12.56 41.50 5.20
CA ASN A 492 13.76 41.51 4.36
C ASN A 492 14.57 40.21 4.51
N ASN A 493 14.21 39.37 5.47
CA ASN A 493 14.77 38.04 5.61
C ASN A 493 14.12 37.07 4.61
N HIS A 494 14.26 37.36 3.30
CA HIS A 494 13.66 36.56 2.21
C HIS A 494 13.98 35.07 2.29
N LEU A 495 15.20 34.71 2.70
CA LEU A 495 15.60 33.32 2.85
C LEU A 495 14.77 32.61 3.93
N ALA A 496 14.42 33.30 5.02
CA ALA A 496 13.51 32.71 6.02
C ALA A 496 12.12 32.44 5.45
N GLY A 497 11.56 33.40 4.70
CA GLY A 497 10.28 33.22 4.04
C GLY A 497 10.28 32.03 3.06
N ILE A 498 11.30 31.96 2.21
CA ILE A 498 11.45 30.88 1.23
C ILE A 498 11.63 29.53 1.93
N PHE A 499 12.44 29.43 2.97
CA PHE A 499 12.64 28.21 3.73
C PHE A 499 11.39 27.81 4.55
N ALA A 500 10.56 28.78 4.96
CA ALA A 500 9.24 28.50 5.50
C ALA A 500 8.35 27.81 4.44
N ALA A 501 8.31 28.38 3.22
CA ALA A 501 7.54 27.80 2.12
C ALA A 501 8.05 26.40 1.75
N ILE A 502 9.37 26.18 1.67
CA ILE A 502 9.98 24.85 1.42
C ILE A 502 9.60 23.87 2.53
N SER A 503 9.69 24.27 3.80
CA SER A 503 9.32 23.39 4.93
C SER A 503 7.83 23.04 4.92
N MET A 504 6.97 24.00 4.58
CA MET A 504 5.53 23.80 4.41
C MET A 504 5.22 22.90 3.21
N ASP A 505 5.98 22.98 2.13
CA ASP A 505 5.81 22.13 0.95
C ASP A 505 6.16 20.66 1.28
N ILE A 506 7.22 20.40 2.06
CA ILE A 506 7.54 19.06 2.58
C ILE A 506 6.38 18.50 3.43
N THR A 507 5.81 19.35 4.29
CA THR A 507 4.71 18.94 5.21
C THR A 507 3.31 19.09 4.59
N ARG A 508 3.22 19.39 3.28
CA ARG A 508 1.96 19.62 2.54
C ARG A 508 1.02 20.64 3.19
N SER A 509 1.60 21.62 3.85
CA SER A 509 0.90 22.73 4.48
C SER A 509 1.20 24.07 3.80
N LEU A 510 1.63 24.03 2.53
CA LEU A 510 2.06 25.20 1.78
C LEU A 510 0.95 26.25 1.67
N ASP A 511 1.24 27.48 2.12
CA ASP A 511 0.34 28.61 2.01
C ASP A 511 0.67 29.47 0.76
N PRO A 512 -0.21 29.47 -0.25
CA PRO A 512 0.00 30.29 -1.46
C PRO A 512 0.09 31.79 -1.18
N LYS A 513 -0.51 32.28 -0.09
CA LYS A 513 -0.44 33.68 0.31
C LYS A 513 0.97 34.06 0.75
N LEU A 514 1.64 33.15 1.49
CA LEU A 514 3.04 33.36 1.89
C LEU A 514 3.95 33.49 0.67
N ILE A 515 3.81 32.59 -0.33
CA ILE A 515 4.60 32.67 -1.57
C ILE A 515 4.36 33.99 -2.29
N SER A 516 3.11 34.41 -2.43
CA SER A 516 2.75 35.67 -3.07
C SER A 516 3.35 36.88 -2.34
N GLN A 517 3.33 36.87 -1.01
CA GLN A 517 3.92 37.93 -0.20
C GLN A 517 5.45 37.99 -0.35
N ILE A 518 6.12 36.83 -0.32
CA ILE A 518 7.58 36.75 -0.52
C ILE A 518 7.94 37.26 -1.92
N SER A 519 7.23 36.82 -2.97
CA SER A 519 7.47 37.27 -4.32
C SER A 519 7.33 38.79 -4.46
N LYS A 520 6.27 39.37 -3.89
CA LYS A 520 6.04 40.82 -3.92
C LYS A 520 7.14 41.59 -3.17
N ASN A 521 7.54 41.11 -2.00
CA ASN A 521 8.61 41.76 -1.21
C ASN A 521 9.96 41.67 -1.94
N LEU A 522 10.26 40.53 -2.55
CA LEU A 522 11.47 40.33 -3.35
C LEU A 522 11.50 41.21 -4.60
N GLU A 523 10.37 41.49 -5.23
CA GLU A 523 10.29 42.42 -6.35
C GLU A 523 10.70 43.85 -5.98
N SER A 524 10.41 44.25 -4.74
CA SER A 524 10.85 45.55 -4.21
C SER A 524 12.36 45.61 -3.93
N ASP A 525 12.99 44.45 -3.72
CA ASP A 525 14.41 44.32 -3.33
C ASP A 525 15.31 43.74 -4.43
N LYS A 526 14.92 43.90 -5.72
CA LYS A 526 15.65 43.32 -6.88
C LYS A 526 17.13 43.69 -7.00
N ASN A 527 17.57 44.72 -6.31
CA ASN A 527 18.96 45.20 -6.36
C ASN A 527 19.85 44.62 -5.28
N THR A 528 19.38 43.59 -4.53
CA THR A 528 20.24 42.92 -3.54
C THR A 528 21.09 41.85 -4.24
N ASP A 529 22.37 41.71 -3.82
CA ASP A 529 23.32 40.72 -4.37
C ASP A 529 22.80 39.27 -4.33
N LYS A 530 21.75 38.98 -3.54
CA LYS A 530 21.16 37.68 -3.36
C LYS A 530 19.78 37.50 -4.02
N ALA A 531 19.29 38.53 -4.69
CA ALA A 531 17.96 38.46 -5.34
C ALA A 531 17.84 37.33 -6.36
N GLN A 532 18.90 37.05 -7.11
CA GLN A 532 18.97 35.94 -8.06
C GLN A 532 18.78 34.58 -7.36
N LEU A 533 19.49 34.31 -6.26
CA LEU A 533 19.37 33.11 -5.45
C LEU A 533 17.95 32.94 -4.93
N TYR A 534 17.36 33.97 -4.35
CA TYR A 534 16.02 33.94 -3.80
C TYR A 534 14.95 33.68 -4.87
N THR A 535 15.10 34.32 -6.02
CA THR A 535 14.23 34.09 -7.19
C THR A 535 14.34 32.64 -7.70
N ALA A 536 15.56 32.09 -7.76
CA ALA A 536 15.78 30.71 -8.19
C ALA A 536 15.15 29.69 -7.23
N LEU A 537 15.30 29.91 -5.91
CA LEU A 537 14.65 29.06 -4.91
C LEU A 537 13.12 29.09 -4.99
N LEU A 538 12.50 30.25 -5.25
CA LEU A 538 11.06 30.35 -5.51
C LEU A 538 10.66 29.64 -6.80
N ASN A 539 11.46 29.76 -7.87
CA ASN A 539 11.22 29.04 -9.13
C ASN A 539 11.37 27.52 -8.96
N LEU A 540 12.23 27.06 -8.04
CA LEU A 540 12.36 25.65 -7.70
C LEU A 540 11.08 25.11 -7.02
N ILE A 541 10.49 25.86 -6.09
CA ILE A 541 9.20 25.52 -5.43
C ILE A 541 8.09 25.45 -6.49
N ASN A 542 8.05 26.44 -7.41
CA ASN A 542 7.03 26.53 -8.45
C ASN A 542 7.30 25.63 -9.68
N ASN A 543 8.38 24.84 -9.67
CA ASN A 543 8.82 23.98 -10.75
C ASN A 543 8.95 24.69 -12.13
N ASN A 544 9.40 25.96 -12.14
CA ASN A 544 9.56 26.78 -13.34
C ASN A 544 10.89 26.48 -14.04
N GLN A 545 10.93 25.43 -14.85
CA GLN A 545 12.16 24.94 -15.51
C GLN A 545 12.86 26.00 -16.37
N SER A 546 12.10 26.81 -17.12
CA SER A 546 12.68 27.86 -17.99
C SER A 546 13.44 28.92 -17.21
N ALA A 547 12.94 29.30 -16.03
CA ALA A 547 13.62 30.25 -15.14
C ALA A 547 14.85 29.60 -14.47
N LEU A 548 14.77 28.33 -14.13
CA LEU A 548 15.89 27.58 -13.55
C LEU A 548 17.06 27.42 -14.54
N ILE A 549 16.77 27.16 -15.82
CA ILE A 549 17.81 27.12 -16.86
C ILE A 549 18.53 28.45 -16.99
N ARG A 550 17.81 29.57 -17.04
CA ARG A 550 18.41 30.91 -17.09
C ARG A 550 19.30 31.21 -15.88
N TYR A 551 18.84 30.80 -14.69
CA TYR A 551 19.63 30.97 -13.46
C TYR A 551 20.98 30.26 -13.53
N LEU A 552 21.11 29.08 -14.16
CA LEU A 552 22.38 28.38 -14.32
C LEU A 552 23.41 29.15 -15.17
N GLU A 553 22.93 29.96 -16.11
CA GLU A 553 23.79 30.74 -17.04
C GLU A 553 24.27 32.05 -16.42
N GLU A 554 23.64 32.51 -15.34
CA GLU A 554 23.99 33.78 -14.68
C GLU A 554 25.25 33.65 -13.81
N PRO A 555 26.16 34.66 -13.81
CA PRO A 555 27.29 34.70 -12.91
C PRO A 555 26.83 34.90 -11.45
N LYS A 556 27.43 34.17 -10.52
CA LYS A 556 27.06 34.19 -9.11
C LYS A 556 28.23 33.79 -8.21
N ASP A 557 28.10 34.09 -6.91
CA ASP A 557 29.09 33.69 -5.90
C ASP A 557 29.14 32.16 -5.75
N GLU A 558 30.33 31.59 -5.63
CA GLU A 558 30.55 30.15 -5.42
C GLU A 558 30.52 29.78 -3.93
N ASN A 559 29.46 30.17 -3.20
CA ASN A 559 29.20 29.62 -1.87
C ASN A 559 28.48 28.27 -1.93
N MET A 560 28.50 27.50 -0.85
CA MET A 560 27.98 26.14 -0.82
C MET A 560 26.48 26.05 -1.14
N LEU A 561 25.68 27.03 -0.71
CA LEU A 561 24.24 27.06 -1.01
C LEU A 561 23.98 27.26 -2.52
N ASN A 562 24.70 28.18 -3.17
CA ASN A 562 24.62 28.42 -4.60
C ASN A 562 25.08 27.19 -5.39
N LEU A 563 26.23 26.61 -5.02
CA LEU A 563 26.77 25.42 -5.69
C LEU A 563 25.81 24.21 -5.57
N SER A 564 25.21 24.01 -4.40
CA SER A 564 24.25 22.93 -4.18
C SER A 564 22.96 23.16 -4.96
N LEU A 565 22.46 24.40 -5.02
CA LEU A 565 21.31 24.76 -5.84
C LEU A 565 21.59 24.56 -7.32
N ASP A 566 22.77 25.01 -7.81
CA ASP A 566 23.22 24.78 -9.18
C ASP A 566 23.24 23.28 -9.54
N ALA A 567 23.81 22.44 -8.65
CA ALA A 567 23.87 20.99 -8.87
C ALA A 567 22.47 20.36 -8.91
N ILE A 568 21.57 20.78 -8.02
CA ILE A 568 20.16 20.32 -7.98
C ILE A 568 19.43 20.74 -9.26
N ILE A 569 19.53 22.00 -9.66
CA ILE A 569 18.90 22.52 -10.87
C ILE A 569 19.45 21.79 -12.10
N ALA A 570 20.78 21.66 -12.21
CA ALA A 570 21.43 20.97 -13.32
C ALA A 570 20.95 19.52 -13.48
N LYS A 571 20.73 18.81 -12.36
CA LYS A 571 20.11 17.45 -12.37
C LYS A 571 18.66 17.49 -12.88
N ILE A 572 17.85 18.46 -12.42
CA ILE A 572 16.43 18.61 -12.82
C ILE A 572 16.31 18.90 -14.32
N VAL A 573 17.17 19.76 -14.86
CA VAL A 573 17.08 20.18 -16.28
C VAL A 573 17.97 19.34 -17.22
N GLY A 574 18.65 18.31 -16.71
CA GLY A 574 19.45 17.38 -17.50
C GLY A 574 20.82 17.93 -17.95
N GLN A 575 21.36 18.98 -17.32
CA GLN A 575 22.66 19.56 -17.64
C GLN A 575 23.82 18.86 -16.89
N GLU A 576 24.12 17.62 -17.26
CA GLU A 576 25.12 16.78 -16.59
C GLU A 576 26.51 17.43 -16.44
N GLY A 577 26.95 18.17 -17.49
CA GLY A 577 28.26 18.84 -17.45
C GLY A 577 28.33 19.90 -16.35
N VAL A 578 27.29 20.70 -16.18
CA VAL A 578 27.18 21.71 -15.13
C VAL A 578 27.15 21.03 -13.76
N MET A 579 26.36 19.97 -13.61
CA MET A 579 26.29 19.20 -12.36
C MET A 579 27.68 18.70 -11.94
N LYS A 580 28.45 18.08 -12.86
CA LYS A 580 29.81 17.61 -12.60
C LYS A 580 30.76 18.73 -12.17
N GLN A 581 30.71 19.85 -12.85
CA GLN A 581 31.54 21.02 -12.51
C GLN A 581 31.23 21.54 -11.11
N LYS A 582 29.93 21.71 -10.80
CA LYS A 582 29.51 22.30 -9.50
C LYS A 582 29.79 21.36 -8.33
N THR A 583 29.51 20.08 -8.48
CA THR A 583 29.80 19.09 -7.41
C THR A 583 31.30 18.88 -7.21
N ALA A 584 32.12 18.93 -8.26
CA ALA A 584 33.57 18.91 -8.14
C ALA A 584 34.07 20.15 -7.36
N ARG A 585 33.48 21.34 -7.62
CA ARG A 585 33.81 22.54 -6.88
C ARG A 585 33.43 22.45 -5.39
N MET A 586 32.27 21.85 -5.09
CA MET A 586 31.86 21.59 -3.69
C MET A 586 32.89 20.72 -2.96
N THR A 587 33.39 19.64 -3.57
CA THR A 587 34.42 18.76 -2.97
C THR A 587 35.80 19.42 -2.87
N GLN A 588 36.13 20.43 -3.71
CA GLN A 588 37.34 21.22 -3.55
C GLN A 588 37.25 22.15 -2.32
N ILE A 589 36.08 22.75 -2.08
CA ILE A 589 35.86 23.64 -0.92
C ILE A 589 35.77 22.82 0.37
N LEU A 590 34.99 21.72 0.35
CA LEU A 590 34.75 20.83 1.49
C LEU A 590 35.15 19.37 1.16
N PRO A 591 36.46 19.05 1.15
CA PRO A 591 36.93 17.74 0.66
C PRO A 591 36.50 16.55 1.53
N LYS A 592 36.22 16.77 2.82
CA LYS A 592 35.81 15.75 3.77
C LYS A 592 34.30 15.69 4.00
N ASP A 593 33.53 16.59 3.38
CA ASP A 593 32.10 16.65 3.55
C ASP A 593 31.41 15.45 2.88
N VAL A 594 30.54 14.75 3.64
CA VAL A 594 29.90 13.52 3.20
C VAL A 594 28.93 13.80 2.04
N ILE A 595 28.09 14.83 2.14
CA ILE A 595 27.07 15.17 1.13
C ILE A 595 27.72 15.66 -0.16
N ALA A 596 28.72 16.55 -0.08
CA ALA A 596 29.46 17.01 -1.24
C ALA A 596 30.11 15.85 -2.00
N ASN A 597 30.69 14.88 -1.29
CA ASN A 597 31.30 13.70 -1.89
C ASN A 597 30.26 12.75 -2.50
N ILE A 598 29.08 12.57 -1.89
CA ILE A 598 27.97 11.78 -2.45
C ILE A 598 27.49 12.43 -3.75
N LEU A 599 27.21 13.73 -3.75
CA LEU A 599 26.73 14.46 -4.94
C LEU A 599 27.78 14.41 -6.08
N ASN A 600 29.07 14.55 -5.76
CA ASN A 600 30.13 14.43 -6.76
C ASN A 600 30.28 13.01 -7.31
N PHE A 601 30.15 11.99 -6.46
CA PHE A 601 30.12 10.59 -6.91
C PHE A 601 28.98 10.34 -7.89
N ILE A 602 27.76 10.72 -7.54
CA ILE A 602 26.57 10.55 -8.39
C ILE A 602 26.71 11.31 -9.71
N ALA A 603 27.23 12.53 -9.69
CA ALA A 603 27.43 13.31 -10.91
C ALA A 603 28.40 12.66 -11.92
N ASN A 604 29.36 11.85 -11.43
CA ASN A 604 30.39 11.24 -12.24
C ASN A 604 30.11 9.76 -12.61
N ASN A 605 29.14 9.13 -11.98
CA ASN A 605 28.82 7.72 -12.18
C ASN A 605 27.35 7.55 -12.54
N ARG A 606 27.03 6.65 -13.46
CA ARG A 606 25.65 6.35 -13.89
C ARG A 606 25.20 5.01 -13.32
N SER A 607 23.93 4.93 -12.93
CA SER A 607 23.31 3.74 -12.34
C SER A 607 22.86 2.67 -13.35
N GLY A 608 23.27 2.73 -14.60
CA GLY A 608 22.81 1.82 -15.66
C GLY A 608 23.13 0.33 -15.41
N ASP A 609 24.27 0.03 -14.76
CA ASP A 609 24.60 -1.29 -14.22
C ASP A 609 24.86 -1.18 -12.72
N ILE A 610 23.96 -1.72 -11.91
CA ILE A 610 24.03 -1.62 -10.45
C ILE A 610 25.30 -2.30 -9.89
N LYS A 611 25.81 -3.37 -10.50
CA LYS A 611 27.00 -4.06 -10.01
C LYS A 611 28.25 -3.21 -10.22
N GLU A 612 28.38 -2.60 -11.38
CA GLU A 612 29.49 -1.71 -11.68
C GLU A 612 29.40 -0.43 -10.84
N TYR A 613 28.19 0.15 -10.70
CA TYR A 613 27.95 1.29 -9.83
C TYR A 613 28.34 1.02 -8.36
N ALA A 614 27.91 -0.13 -7.82
CA ALA A 614 28.27 -0.55 -6.46
C ALA A 614 29.79 -0.69 -6.29
N LYS A 615 30.46 -1.31 -7.27
CA LYS A 615 31.92 -1.46 -7.26
C LYS A 615 32.64 -0.10 -7.29
N GLN A 616 32.17 0.84 -8.11
CA GLN A 616 32.73 2.19 -8.16
C GLN A 616 32.49 2.95 -6.86
N ALA A 617 31.30 2.80 -6.26
CA ALA A 617 31.03 3.37 -4.93
C ALA A 617 31.96 2.78 -3.86
N GLN A 618 32.19 1.47 -3.88
CA GLN A 618 33.18 0.84 -2.98
C GLN A 618 34.57 1.44 -3.14
N ILE A 619 35.07 1.55 -4.38
CA ILE A 619 36.39 2.12 -4.66
C ILE A 619 36.47 3.59 -4.21
N TYR A 620 35.42 4.38 -4.46
CA TYR A 620 35.40 5.81 -4.13
C TYR A 620 35.35 6.07 -2.63
N PHE A 621 34.51 5.32 -1.89
CA PHE A 621 34.22 5.61 -0.48
C PHE A 621 35.02 4.79 0.53
N LYS A 622 35.58 3.62 0.16
CA LYS A 622 36.24 2.70 1.09
C LYS A 622 37.38 3.35 1.89
N ASP A 623 38.23 4.13 1.20
CA ASP A 623 39.41 4.76 1.79
C ASP A 623 39.30 6.29 1.79
N LYS A 624 38.10 6.83 1.55
CA LYS A 624 37.88 8.28 1.56
C LYS A 624 37.93 8.81 2.99
N ASP A 625 38.75 9.82 3.21
CA ASP A 625 38.81 10.54 4.49
C ASP A 625 37.60 11.49 4.62
N LEU A 626 36.51 10.96 5.17
CA LEU A 626 35.28 11.71 5.43
C LEU A 626 35.17 12.11 6.89
N ASP A 627 34.51 13.25 7.13
CA ASP A 627 34.22 13.68 8.50
C ASP A 627 33.12 12.87 9.14
N MET A 628 33.49 11.78 9.82
CA MET A 628 32.58 10.89 10.51
C MET A 628 31.88 11.55 11.71
N GLY A 629 32.38 12.64 12.22
CA GLY A 629 31.69 13.48 13.22
C GLY A 629 30.36 14.00 12.66
N ALA A 630 30.34 14.39 11.39
CA ALA A 630 29.12 14.78 10.68
C ALA A 630 28.10 13.64 10.60
N PHE A 631 28.57 12.42 10.35
CA PHE A 631 27.71 11.23 10.26
C PHE A 631 27.05 10.88 11.61
N TYR A 632 27.80 10.94 12.71
CA TYR A 632 27.29 10.61 14.03
C TYR A 632 26.40 11.71 14.65
N HIS A 633 26.80 12.95 14.53
CA HIS A 633 26.24 14.07 15.32
C HIS A 633 25.62 15.18 14.47
N GLY A 634 25.77 15.10 13.14
CA GLY A 634 25.34 16.14 12.21
C GLY A 634 23.88 16.04 11.75
N ALA A 635 23.62 16.64 10.60
CA ALA A 635 22.29 16.70 10.00
C ALA A 635 21.74 15.31 9.59
N SER A 636 20.43 15.16 9.66
CA SER A 636 19.74 13.88 9.38
C SER A 636 19.98 13.37 7.94
N ILE A 637 20.09 14.29 6.97
CA ILE A 637 20.35 13.95 5.56
C ILE A 637 21.64 13.16 5.38
N ILE A 638 22.68 13.44 6.19
CA ILE A 638 23.97 12.74 6.09
C ILE A 638 23.76 11.24 6.34
N ARG A 639 23.09 10.89 7.43
CA ARG A 639 22.77 9.48 7.74
C ARG A 639 21.92 8.84 6.65
N LYS A 640 20.85 9.53 6.22
CA LYS A 640 19.93 9.01 5.21
C LYS A 640 20.64 8.71 3.89
N GLN A 641 21.40 9.65 3.34
CA GLN A 641 22.06 9.47 2.05
C GLN A 641 23.26 8.53 2.13
N TYR A 642 24.09 8.65 3.17
CA TYR A 642 25.29 7.81 3.31
C TYR A 642 24.92 6.35 3.56
N ILE A 643 23.95 6.06 4.42
CA ILE A 643 23.47 4.67 4.66
C ILE A 643 22.85 4.08 3.39
N LYS A 644 22.07 4.85 2.64
CA LYS A 644 21.54 4.39 1.34
C LYS A 644 22.67 4.02 0.37
N LEU A 645 23.69 4.84 0.28
CA LEU A 645 24.86 4.55 -0.55
C LEU A 645 25.61 3.30 -0.08
N LEU A 646 25.83 3.15 1.23
CA LEU A 646 26.47 1.97 1.82
C LEU A 646 25.66 0.69 1.61
N GLN A 647 24.34 0.78 1.68
CA GLN A 647 23.42 -0.33 1.40
C GLN A 647 23.59 -0.82 -0.05
N ILE A 648 23.52 0.11 -1.00
CA ILE A 648 23.64 -0.19 -2.43
C ILE A 648 25.01 -0.74 -2.78
N SER A 649 26.07 -0.20 -2.18
CA SER A 649 27.45 -0.66 -2.41
C SER A 649 27.81 -1.93 -1.66
N GLY A 650 26.94 -2.46 -0.79
CA GLY A 650 27.22 -3.64 0.04
C GLY A 650 28.21 -3.41 1.19
N LEU A 651 28.51 -2.13 1.51
CA LEU A 651 29.43 -1.76 2.60
C LEU A 651 28.73 -1.59 3.96
N LEU A 652 27.41 -1.70 4.02
CA LEU A 652 26.64 -1.37 5.22
C LEU A 652 27.00 -2.23 6.43
N GLY A 653 27.21 -3.54 6.24
CA GLY A 653 27.66 -4.44 7.31
C GLY A 653 29.04 -4.10 7.85
N TYR A 654 29.98 -3.74 6.96
CA TYR A 654 31.30 -3.29 7.36
C TYR A 654 31.26 -2.00 8.18
N GLU A 655 30.45 -1.05 7.79
CA GLU A 655 30.28 0.21 8.52
C GLU A 655 29.60 -0.01 9.88
N ARG A 656 28.60 -0.90 9.96
CA ARG A 656 28.01 -1.33 11.24
C ARG A 656 29.06 -1.78 12.25
N ASP A 657 30.00 -2.62 11.80
CA ASP A 657 31.04 -3.16 12.70
C ASP A 657 31.99 -2.07 13.19
N LYS A 658 32.31 -1.06 12.36
CA LYS A 658 33.06 0.13 12.77
C LYS A 658 32.28 0.95 13.81
N ILE A 659 30.99 1.18 13.58
CA ILE A 659 30.12 1.94 14.51
C ILE A 659 30.00 1.21 15.84
N ARG A 660 29.89 -0.13 15.84
CA ARG A 660 29.90 -0.93 17.06
C ARG A 660 31.22 -0.80 17.83
N ALA A 661 32.33 -0.83 17.13
CA ALA A 661 33.64 -0.60 17.76
C ALA A 661 33.75 0.80 18.38
N GLN A 662 33.26 1.83 17.68
CA GLN A 662 33.22 3.20 18.17
C GLN A 662 32.29 3.35 19.39
N LEU A 663 31.12 2.70 19.36
CA LEU A 663 30.20 2.69 20.51
C LEU A 663 30.82 1.99 21.71
N ASN A 664 31.57 0.89 21.51
CA ASN A 664 32.29 0.23 22.58
C ASN A 664 33.37 1.12 23.23
N ALA A 665 34.02 1.97 22.43
CA ALA A 665 34.97 2.97 22.92
C ALA A 665 34.27 4.14 23.66
N SER A 666 33.02 4.45 23.28
CA SER A 666 32.21 5.52 23.86
C SER A 666 30.80 5.05 24.22
N PRO A 667 30.61 4.16 25.22
CA PRO A 667 29.36 3.44 25.45
C PRO A 667 28.17 4.31 25.87
N LYS A 668 28.45 5.57 26.26
CA LYS A 668 27.42 6.54 26.69
C LYS A 668 27.05 7.55 25.60
N ASP A 669 27.63 7.45 24.40
CA ASP A 669 27.30 8.36 23.30
C ASP A 669 26.00 7.94 22.64
N ALA A 670 24.93 8.63 23.00
CA ALA A 670 23.60 8.38 22.48
C ALA A 670 23.48 8.62 20.97
N ASN A 671 24.30 9.50 20.37
CA ASN A 671 24.27 9.78 18.94
C ASN A 671 24.90 8.63 18.13
N ILE A 672 26.03 8.08 18.61
CA ILE A 672 26.62 6.87 18.02
C ILE A 672 25.65 5.70 18.15
N MET A 673 25.02 5.55 19.31
CA MET A 673 23.99 4.51 19.54
C MET A 673 22.81 4.68 18.59
N GLN A 674 22.32 5.90 18.37
CA GLN A 674 21.24 6.22 17.43
C GLN A 674 21.64 5.92 15.98
N THR A 675 22.89 6.21 15.61
CA THR A 675 23.42 5.89 14.28
C THR A 675 23.51 4.38 14.09
N LEU A 676 23.95 3.61 15.09
CA LEU A 676 23.97 2.16 15.05
C LEU A 676 22.54 1.60 14.90
N ALA A 677 21.59 2.09 15.69
CA ALA A 677 20.18 1.65 15.59
C ALA A 677 19.60 1.89 14.17
N TYR A 678 19.96 3.02 13.57
CA TYR A 678 19.56 3.34 12.20
C TYR A 678 20.19 2.40 11.16
N VAL A 679 21.47 2.04 11.31
CA VAL A 679 22.14 1.07 10.43
C VAL A 679 21.54 -0.33 10.58
N GLU A 680 21.25 -0.76 11.83
CA GLU A 680 20.61 -2.05 12.08
C GLU A 680 19.22 -2.14 11.43
N LEU A 681 18.45 -1.04 11.38
CA LEU A 681 17.18 -0.99 10.63
C LEU A 681 17.41 -1.35 9.14
N PHE A 682 18.38 -0.73 8.48
CA PHE A 682 18.65 -0.94 7.05
C PHE A 682 19.36 -2.26 6.73
N LEU A 683 19.83 -2.96 7.77
CA LEU A 683 20.28 -4.35 7.69
C LEU A 683 19.16 -5.35 8.01
N ALA A 684 17.93 -4.87 8.21
CA ALA A 684 16.77 -5.65 8.64
C ALA A 684 16.96 -6.37 9.99
N ASP A 685 17.92 -5.93 10.82
CA ASP A 685 18.08 -6.42 12.20
C ASP A 685 17.19 -5.62 13.15
N PHE A 686 15.87 -5.77 12.96
CA PHE A 686 14.85 -4.98 13.66
C PHE A 686 14.83 -5.20 15.18
N GLN A 687 15.21 -6.40 15.64
CA GLN A 687 15.25 -6.68 17.09
C GLN A 687 16.34 -5.88 17.78
N ASN A 688 17.55 -5.84 17.21
CA ASN A 688 18.65 -5.05 17.77
C ASN A 688 18.39 -3.55 17.63
N ALA A 689 17.85 -3.11 16.48
CA ALA A 689 17.44 -1.72 16.27
C ALA A 689 16.43 -1.28 17.33
N TYR A 690 15.38 -2.08 17.56
CA TYR A 690 14.35 -1.80 18.56
C TYR A 690 14.93 -1.72 19.98
N ALA A 691 15.82 -2.65 20.35
CA ALA A 691 16.46 -2.65 21.67
C ALA A 691 17.31 -1.38 21.89
N LEU A 692 18.07 -0.95 20.85
CA LEU A 692 18.86 0.28 20.91
C LEU A 692 17.97 1.52 21.02
N TYR A 693 16.89 1.62 20.24
CA TYR A 693 15.96 2.75 20.31
C TYR A 693 15.27 2.84 21.67
N ASN A 694 14.81 1.71 22.24
CA ASN A 694 14.25 1.71 23.59
C ASN A 694 15.25 2.23 24.63
N LYS A 695 16.51 1.80 24.54
CA LYS A 695 17.55 2.29 25.43
C LYS A 695 17.77 3.79 25.27
N ILE A 696 17.76 4.32 24.04
CA ILE A 696 17.89 5.74 23.74
C ILE A 696 16.72 6.53 24.35
N ILE A 697 15.51 6.04 24.23
CA ILE A 697 14.30 6.69 24.77
C ILE A 697 14.25 6.59 26.30
N ASP A 698 14.48 5.41 26.84
CA ASP A 698 14.26 5.15 28.28
C ASP A 698 15.40 5.67 29.15
N GLU A 699 16.65 5.46 28.75
CA GLU A 699 17.83 5.83 29.57
C GLU A 699 18.30 7.26 29.27
N TYR A 700 18.35 7.65 27.98
CA TYR A 700 18.88 8.95 27.55
C TYR A 700 17.81 10.03 27.40
N LYS A 701 16.52 9.67 27.50
CA LYS A 701 15.36 10.57 27.40
C LYS A 701 15.36 11.36 26.08
N ILE A 702 15.78 10.70 24.99
CA ILE A 702 15.74 11.26 23.65
C ILE A 702 14.45 10.74 22.98
N ASP A 703 13.42 11.56 23.01
CA ASP A 703 12.06 11.28 22.56
C ASP A 703 11.58 12.27 21.49
N ASP A 704 12.52 12.80 20.68
CA ASP A 704 12.15 13.58 19.52
C ASP A 704 11.34 12.77 18.49
N ALA A 705 10.52 13.46 17.69
CA ALA A 705 9.59 12.82 16.75
C ALA A 705 10.26 11.80 15.81
N ASN A 706 11.47 12.12 15.31
CA ASN A 706 12.20 11.23 14.41
C ASN A 706 12.71 9.98 15.14
N THR A 707 13.20 10.11 16.37
CA THR A 707 13.66 8.97 17.19
C THR A 707 12.49 8.03 17.51
N LEU A 708 11.35 8.57 17.94
CA LEU A 708 10.14 7.80 18.24
C LEU A 708 9.59 7.11 16.98
N PHE A 709 9.57 7.80 15.85
CA PHE A 709 9.11 7.24 14.58
C PHE A 709 10.01 6.07 14.13
N LEU A 710 11.33 6.23 14.13
CA LEU A 710 12.26 5.15 13.76
C LEU A 710 12.21 3.96 14.75
N ALA A 711 11.97 4.23 16.04
CA ALA A 711 11.70 3.19 17.02
C ALA A 711 10.42 2.39 16.69
N SER A 712 9.38 3.07 16.19
CA SER A 712 8.14 2.41 15.74
C SER A 712 8.37 1.54 14.50
N VAL A 713 9.20 2.00 13.56
CA VAL A 713 9.62 1.20 12.40
C VAL A 713 10.32 -0.08 12.87
N ALA A 714 11.30 0.05 13.81
CA ALA A 714 11.97 -1.10 14.40
C ALA A 714 11.01 -2.05 15.12
N ALA A 715 10.04 -1.51 15.87
CA ALA A 715 9.03 -2.30 16.56
C ALA A 715 8.14 -3.07 15.57
N THR A 716 7.74 -2.45 14.46
CA THR A 716 6.94 -3.10 13.42
C THR A 716 7.70 -4.23 12.75
N GLY A 717 8.96 -3.99 12.35
CA GLY A 717 9.82 -5.05 11.78
C GLY A 717 10.13 -6.18 12.76
N ALA A 718 10.12 -5.89 14.08
CA ALA A 718 10.24 -6.87 15.15
C ALA A 718 8.90 -7.55 15.52
N ASN A 719 7.82 -7.37 14.75
CA ASN A 719 6.46 -7.88 15.00
C ASN A 719 5.85 -7.44 16.33
N LYS A 720 6.13 -6.21 16.79
CA LYS A 720 5.61 -5.61 18.02
C LYS A 720 4.63 -4.48 17.71
N ALA A 721 3.53 -4.79 17.03
CA ALA A 721 2.56 -3.81 16.53
C ALA A 721 2.00 -2.87 17.62
N GLN A 722 1.68 -3.38 18.81
CA GLN A 722 1.17 -2.54 19.91
C GLN A 722 2.21 -1.52 20.39
N ASN A 723 3.49 -1.93 20.49
CA ASN A 723 4.57 -1.01 20.85
C ASN A 723 4.80 0.04 19.74
N ALA A 724 4.70 -0.38 18.49
CA ALA A 724 4.77 0.55 17.36
C ALA A 724 3.67 1.62 17.44
N ILE A 725 2.42 1.23 17.69
CA ILE A 725 1.31 2.18 17.89
C ILE A 725 1.60 3.14 19.05
N ALA A 726 2.05 2.65 20.21
CA ALA A 726 2.36 3.50 21.34
C ALA A 726 3.43 4.56 21.01
N LEU A 727 4.48 4.16 20.32
CA LEU A 727 5.55 5.06 19.88
C LEU A 727 5.04 6.11 18.87
N LEU A 728 4.19 5.68 17.93
CA LEU A 728 3.58 6.58 16.93
C LEU A 728 2.57 7.56 17.58
N GLU A 729 1.83 7.14 18.58
CA GLU A 729 0.96 8.04 19.34
C GLU A 729 1.76 9.10 20.11
N LEU A 730 2.93 8.73 20.67
CA LEU A 730 3.86 9.70 21.25
C LEU A 730 4.44 10.63 20.20
N THR A 731 4.82 10.12 19.02
CA THR A 731 5.29 10.94 17.89
C THR A 731 4.24 11.99 17.50
N LYS A 732 2.97 11.62 17.51
CA LYS A 732 1.85 12.52 17.19
C LYS A 732 1.71 13.70 18.17
N LEU A 733 2.14 13.54 19.41
CA LEU A 733 2.16 14.63 20.38
C LEU A 733 3.25 15.66 20.08
N THR A 734 4.38 15.21 19.53
CA THR A 734 5.52 16.07 19.21
C THR A 734 5.44 16.66 17.81
N ASP A 735 4.89 15.89 16.83
CA ASP A 735 4.63 16.33 15.45
C ASP A 735 3.25 15.85 14.97
N PRO A 736 2.18 16.61 15.27
CA PRO A 736 0.81 16.20 14.93
C PRO A 736 0.51 16.19 13.41
N ASN A 737 1.35 16.83 12.60
CA ASN A 737 1.15 16.98 11.16
C ASN A 737 2.01 16.02 10.32
N ALA A 738 2.78 15.14 10.94
CA ALA A 738 3.59 14.14 10.23
C ALA A 738 2.68 13.12 9.50
N LEU A 739 2.63 13.19 8.17
CA LEU A 739 1.77 12.31 7.35
C LEU A 739 2.24 10.86 7.39
N GLU A 740 3.55 10.62 7.41
CA GLU A 740 4.13 9.28 7.61
C GLU A 740 3.59 8.60 8.87
N ASN A 741 3.57 9.34 9.97
CA ASN A 741 3.06 8.87 11.24
C ASN A 741 1.56 8.53 11.17
N ARG A 742 0.77 9.35 10.45
CA ARG A 742 -0.66 9.11 10.26
C ARG A 742 -0.91 7.85 9.42
N ALA A 743 -0.18 7.68 8.33
CA ALA A 743 -0.30 6.50 7.47
C ALA A 743 0.07 5.22 8.23
N ALA A 744 1.19 5.23 8.97
CA ALA A 744 1.62 4.11 9.80
C ALA A 744 0.58 3.72 10.86
N LEU A 745 0.04 4.71 11.60
CA LEU A 745 -1.02 4.49 12.59
C LEU A 745 -2.28 3.91 11.95
N GLY A 746 -2.69 4.44 10.80
CA GLY A 746 -3.88 3.94 10.09
C GLY A 746 -3.74 2.45 9.72
N ILE A 747 -2.61 2.07 9.12
CA ILE A 747 -2.31 0.67 8.75
C ILE A 747 -2.27 -0.24 9.99
N LEU A 748 -1.58 0.18 11.06
CA LEU A 748 -1.47 -0.62 12.29
C LEU A 748 -2.80 -0.76 13.03
N TYR A 749 -3.62 0.29 13.08
CA TYR A 749 -4.97 0.21 13.66
C TYR A 749 -5.87 -0.71 12.84
N GLN A 750 -5.81 -0.64 11.51
CA GLN A 750 -6.56 -1.54 10.64
C GLN A 750 -6.12 -3.00 10.81
N GLN A 751 -4.83 -3.27 10.98
CA GLN A 751 -4.32 -4.62 11.32
C GLN A 751 -4.93 -5.17 12.62
N LEU A 752 -5.18 -4.31 13.61
CA LEU A 752 -5.78 -4.69 14.89
C LEU A 752 -7.32 -4.62 14.89
N ASP A 753 -7.95 -4.59 13.73
CA ASP A 753 -9.40 -4.49 13.51
C ASP A 753 -10.04 -3.22 14.13
N ASN A 754 -9.24 -2.21 14.50
CA ASN A 754 -9.72 -0.92 14.97
C ASN A 754 -9.94 0.04 13.79
N ILE A 755 -10.96 -0.28 12.99
CA ILE A 755 -11.26 0.43 11.75
C ILE A 755 -11.59 1.92 12.00
N GLU A 756 -12.30 2.24 13.07
CA GLU A 756 -12.64 3.63 13.41
C GLU A 756 -11.40 4.49 13.64
N ALA A 757 -10.45 3.99 14.44
CA ALA A 757 -9.19 4.68 14.69
C ALA A 757 -8.36 4.80 13.40
N ALA A 758 -8.35 3.78 12.54
CA ALA A 758 -7.68 3.81 11.25
C ALA A 758 -8.25 4.91 10.34
N LEU A 759 -9.57 4.98 10.21
CA LEU A 759 -10.27 6.01 9.42
C LEU A 759 -9.93 7.43 9.86
N ILE A 760 -9.86 7.68 11.17
CA ILE A 760 -9.45 8.99 11.71
C ILE A 760 -8.05 9.38 11.23
N GLN A 761 -7.13 8.43 11.14
CA GLN A 761 -5.76 8.72 10.69
C GLN A 761 -5.72 8.97 9.18
N TYR A 762 -6.39 8.14 8.38
CA TYR A 762 -6.44 8.28 6.92
C TYR A 762 -7.08 9.61 6.48
N ASP A 763 -8.16 10.04 7.14
CA ASP A 763 -8.81 11.35 6.88
C ASP A 763 -7.85 12.53 7.07
N LYS A 764 -6.95 12.44 8.05
CA LYS A 764 -5.98 13.51 8.33
C LYS A 764 -4.90 13.63 7.27
N ILE A 765 -4.68 12.59 6.45
CA ILE A 765 -3.78 12.66 5.30
C ILE A 765 -4.43 13.41 4.15
N GLY A 766 -5.78 13.29 4.00
CA GLY A 766 -6.56 13.99 2.98
C GLY A 766 -6.57 13.29 1.61
N GLU A 767 -7.10 13.99 0.61
CA GLU A 767 -7.36 13.43 -0.72
C GLU A 767 -6.13 13.44 -1.64
N ALA A 768 -5.10 14.23 -1.34
CA ALA A 768 -3.89 14.28 -2.16
C ALA A 768 -3.07 13.00 -2.01
N GLU A 769 -2.53 12.50 -3.12
CA GLU A 769 -1.64 11.34 -3.13
C GLU A 769 -0.48 11.53 -2.13
N PHE A 770 -0.27 10.56 -1.25
CA PHE A 770 0.83 10.52 -0.29
C PHE A 770 1.51 9.15 -0.32
N LYS A 771 2.76 9.11 -0.75
CA LYS A 771 3.55 7.88 -0.75
C LYS A 771 4.28 7.73 0.59
N ASN A 772 3.93 6.69 1.35
CA ASN A 772 4.62 6.34 2.58
C ASN A 772 6.01 5.77 2.25
N GLU A 773 7.04 6.27 2.91
CA GLU A 773 8.43 5.83 2.66
C GLU A 773 8.72 4.50 3.38
N PHE A 774 8.30 4.34 4.63
CA PHE A 774 8.74 3.25 5.51
C PHE A 774 7.73 2.12 5.65
N TYR A 775 6.45 2.43 5.70
CA TYR A 775 5.39 1.46 5.97
C TYR A 775 4.71 1.00 4.70
N ASP A 776 4.41 -0.28 4.67
CA ASP A 776 3.58 -0.94 3.70
C ASP A 776 2.66 -1.94 4.42
N PHE A 777 1.84 -2.67 3.71
CA PHE A 777 1.03 -3.75 4.26
C PHE A 777 0.86 -4.86 3.23
N GLU A 778 0.57 -6.04 3.72
CA GLU A 778 0.14 -7.19 2.92
C GLU A 778 -1.24 -7.66 3.36
N ILE A 779 -1.94 -8.39 2.51
CA ILE A 779 -3.22 -9.00 2.87
C ILE A 779 -2.92 -10.25 3.69
N ASP A 780 -3.51 -10.35 4.88
CA ASP A 780 -3.37 -11.52 5.76
C ASP A 780 -4.47 -12.54 5.43
N TYR A 781 -4.07 -13.61 4.78
CA TYR A 781 -4.97 -14.70 4.40
C TYR A 781 -5.24 -15.71 5.53
N GLY A 782 -4.80 -15.43 6.76
CA GLY A 782 -5.11 -16.26 7.94
C GLY A 782 -4.41 -17.61 7.98
N ARG A 783 -3.13 -17.68 7.57
CA ARG A 783 -2.32 -18.90 7.61
C ARG A 783 -1.97 -19.33 9.03
#